data_fb94a811ed2d3fe9eb6c98fb72524dc8
#
_entry.id   fb94a811ed2d3fe9eb6c98fb72524dc8
#
_cell.length_a   1.000
_cell.length_b   1.000
_cell.length_c   1.000
_cell.angle_alpha   90.00
_cell.angle_beta   90.00
_cell.angle_gamma   90.00
#
_symmetry.space_group_name_H-M   'P 1'
#
loop_
_entity.id
_entity.type
_entity.pdbx_description
1 polymer ?
#
loop_
_entity_poly.entity_id
_entity_poly.type
_entity_poly.pdbx_seq_one_letter_code
_entity_poly.pdbx_strand_id
1 'polypeptide(L)'
;MSYVGRSVPRVDARDKAAGRAMYAADLCDRRALTAKILHAEQAHALVKRIDAEKARAMDGVEAVFTCFDVPKNYFPTAGHPWSTEPEHQDVADRLLLTDHVRFWGDEIAVVVAQDELTAQKALREIEVEYELLPFVLDVQKAMEPGAPQLHEAFPGNVLGHSSVRMGDYEAAIKEPGLIKVEGWYDTPTVQHCHIENHNCWAYMEGGRVVVVTSTQIPHIVRRIVGQALGIPWGQVRIIKPYIGGGFGNKQDALYEPLCAWLTTQLGGRPVRIECAREETFHCNRVRHAIRSHIISWVRPDGSFAARKLECWSNQGAYASHGHGIAAKGMNSFPQIYPCPNIECDSWTAFTNLPPAGAMRGYGIPQATFAGEAHIDDVSKALNMNPLELRRKIAMPKGYKDEFSKNVNWSDSFRACMEAGAKATDFERLYAEYAKPQTGSIRRGVGMALYWYNTGVWPISLESSSCRMVLDQDGSIQVQTGETEIGQGCDTVYAQMAADAVGVPFGSVHVVSSQDTDVTPYGSGAYASRQTYVGGFAIAKTGALLRERILDYAHKLTRMPVSNLDLVEGRIVRKPDGEVLMDLAELATEALYSMEDSRHITAEATAQIKSNAYSFGCAYAEVEVDMKLCKVKVLRLMNVHDCGKLVNPKLAEAQVHGGMSMGLGYALSEKLLFDEKTGRPLNANLLDYKLLTFMDHPRMEALFCENAEPTSPFGTKALGEPPACSPAPAIRNAILNATGVAFDACPITPHVLYRRFKEAGLIDE
;
A
#
# COMPACT_ATOMS: atom_id res chain seq x y z
N MET A 1 -11.58 -8.28 -31.11
CA MET A 1 -12.38 -8.44 -29.84
C MET A 1 -11.64 -7.75 -28.72
N SER A 2 -12.28 -7.13 -27.69
CA SER A 2 -11.58 -6.54 -26.56
C SER A 2 -11.37 -7.59 -25.45
N TYR A 3 -10.18 -7.65 -24.87
CA TYR A 3 -9.84 -8.46 -23.70
C TYR A 3 -10.04 -7.69 -22.39
N VAL A 4 -9.95 -6.38 -22.42
CA VAL A 4 -10.32 -5.50 -21.28
C VAL A 4 -11.82 -5.66 -21.01
N GLY A 5 -12.16 -5.90 -19.74
CA GLY A 5 -13.55 -6.20 -19.29
C GLY A 5 -13.87 -7.68 -19.16
N ARG A 6 -12.94 -8.58 -19.47
CA ARG A 6 -13.14 -10.03 -19.39
C ARG A 6 -12.38 -10.66 -18.22
N SER A 7 -12.97 -11.65 -17.59
CA SER A 7 -12.33 -12.48 -16.58
C SER A 7 -11.47 -13.57 -17.26
N VAL A 8 -10.28 -13.20 -17.72
CA VAL A 8 -9.32 -14.18 -18.21
C VAL A 8 -8.56 -14.82 -17.04
N PRO A 9 -8.10 -16.08 -17.17
CA PRO A 9 -7.25 -16.72 -16.16
C PRO A 9 -5.94 -15.95 -15.93
N ARG A 10 -5.43 -15.96 -14.70
CA ARG A 10 -4.12 -15.39 -14.40
C ARG A 10 -3.01 -16.10 -15.17
N VAL A 11 -2.09 -15.33 -15.74
CA VAL A 11 -0.94 -15.87 -16.50
C VAL A 11 0.01 -16.67 -15.60
N ASP A 12 0.10 -16.33 -14.32
CA ASP A 12 0.97 -16.94 -13.30
C ASP A 12 0.29 -18.05 -12.47
N ALA A 13 -1.03 -18.26 -12.62
CA ALA A 13 -1.79 -19.17 -11.77
C ALA A 13 -1.31 -20.61 -11.84
N ARG A 14 -0.97 -21.09 -13.04
CA ARG A 14 -0.54 -22.47 -13.27
C ARG A 14 0.77 -22.78 -12.56
N ASP A 15 1.75 -21.88 -12.62
CA ASP A 15 3.04 -22.07 -12.00
C ASP A 15 2.95 -22.00 -10.47
N LYS A 16 2.15 -21.06 -9.95
CA LYS A 16 1.88 -20.97 -8.52
C LYS A 16 1.16 -22.21 -7.99
N ALA A 17 0.11 -22.66 -8.64
CA ALA A 17 -0.66 -23.83 -8.23
C ALA A 17 0.13 -25.15 -8.33
N ALA A 18 1.08 -25.23 -9.25
CA ALA A 18 1.93 -26.42 -9.47
C ALA A 18 3.26 -26.38 -8.69
N GLY A 19 3.50 -25.34 -7.87
CA GLY A 19 4.75 -25.20 -7.11
C GLY A 19 5.98 -24.92 -7.99
N ARG A 20 5.80 -24.34 -9.17
CA ARG A 20 6.90 -23.98 -10.09
C ARG A 20 7.27 -22.51 -10.02
N ALA A 21 6.45 -21.68 -9.40
CA ALA A 21 6.75 -20.28 -9.19
C ALA A 21 7.96 -20.14 -8.25
N MET A 22 8.99 -19.42 -8.70
CA MET A 22 10.25 -19.25 -7.94
C MET A 22 10.27 -17.89 -7.23
N TYR A 23 10.45 -17.91 -5.93
CA TYR A 23 10.60 -16.74 -5.07
C TYR A 23 12.08 -16.44 -4.81
N ALA A 24 12.39 -15.32 -4.15
CA ALA A 24 13.78 -14.91 -3.95
C ALA A 24 14.60 -15.96 -3.17
N ALA A 25 14.02 -16.59 -2.16
CA ALA A 25 14.67 -17.67 -1.41
C ALA A 25 14.91 -18.93 -2.26
N ASP A 26 13.99 -19.26 -3.19
CA ASP A 26 14.13 -20.44 -4.08
C ASP A 26 15.26 -20.29 -5.08
N LEU A 27 15.55 -19.04 -5.51
CA LEU A 27 16.61 -18.73 -6.46
C LEU A 27 17.99 -18.57 -5.82
N CYS A 28 18.07 -18.61 -4.48
CA CYS A 28 19.30 -18.39 -3.76
C CYS A 28 20.34 -19.49 -4.10
N ASP A 29 21.58 -19.07 -4.39
CA ASP A 29 22.69 -20.00 -4.61
C ASP A 29 22.87 -20.88 -3.36
N ARG A 30 22.96 -22.19 -3.53
CA ARG A 30 23.15 -23.14 -2.44
C ARG A 30 24.45 -22.94 -1.67
N ARG A 31 25.42 -22.24 -2.27
CA ARG A 31 26.71 -21.88 -1.64
C ARG A 31 26.64 -20.54 -0.90
N ALA A 32 25.49 -19.88 -0.92
CA ALA A 32 25.32 -18.60 -0.25
C ALA A 32 25.51 -18.73 1.25
N LEU A 33 26.31 -17.83 1.79
CA LEU A 33 26.44 -17.66 3.23
C LEU A 33 25.13 -17.12 3.80
N THR A 34 24.80 -17.49 5.01
CA THR A 34 23.63 -16.97 5.72
C THR A 34 24.06 -15.87 6.68
N ALA A 35 23.46 -14.70 6.51
CA ALA A 35 23.61 -13.59 7.44
C ALA A 35 22.39 -13.49 8.36
N LYS A 36 22.64 -13.39 9.68
CA LYS A 36 21.62 -13.12 10.70
C LYS A 36 21.98 -11.85 11.46
N ILE A 37 21.00 -11.02 11.69
CA ILE A 37 21.15 -9.68 12.29
C ILE A 37 20.93 -9.78 13.80
N LEU A 38 21.80 -9.13 14.57
CA LEU A 38 21.58 -8.90 16.00
C LEU A 38 20.78 -7.62 16.14
N HIS A 39 19.56 -7.76 16.63
CA HIS A 39 18.67 -6.64 16.94
C HIS A 39 18.82 -6.22 18.40
N ALA A 40 18.80 -4.91 18.64
CA ALA A 40 18.87 -4.36 19.98
C ALA A 40 17.57 -4.65 20.76
N GLU A 41 17.72 -5.05 22.01
CA GLU A 41 16.61 -5.30 22.95
C GLU A 41 16.42 -4.13 23.93
N GLN A 42 16.56 -2.91 23.42
CA GLN A 42 16.38 -1.66 24.16
C GLN A 42 15.53 -0.68 23.33
N ALA A 43 14.66 0.10 24.01
CA ALA A 43 13.87 1.11 23.34
C ALA A 43 14.71 2.32 22.89
N HIS A 44 15.72 2.71 23.69
CA HIS A 44 16.60 3.82 23.38
C HIS A 44 17.94 3.66 24.13
N ALA A 45 19.03 3.60 23.41
CA ALA A 45 20.37 3.41 24.00
C ALA A 45 21.49 3.82 23.05
N LEU A 46 22.67 4.06 23.60
CA LEU A 46 23.93 4.07 22.85
C LEU A 46 24.64 2.74 23.05
N VAL A 47 25.10 2.13 21.97
CA VAL A 47 25.98 0.95 22.02
C VAL A 47 27.38 1.43 22.35
N LYS A 48 27.88 1.05 23.50
CA LYS A 48 29.24 1.43 23.96
C LYS A 48 30.30 0.43 23.51
N ARG A 49 29.97 -0.84 23.55
CA ARG A 49 30.88 -1.94 23.20
C ARG A 49 30.08 -3.14 22.71
N ILE A 50 30.60 -3.82 21.71
CA ILE A 50 30.16 -5.15 21.31
C ILE A 50 31.35 -6.10 21.38
N ASP A 51 31.22 -7.15 22.19
CA ASP A 51 32.19 -8.23 22.25
C ASP A 51 31.70 -9.41 21.42
N ALA A 52 32.35 -9.65 20.30
CA ALA A 52 32.02 -10.71 19.35
C ALA A 52 33.14 -11.74 19.18
N GLU A 53 34.15 -11.77 20.08
CA GLU A 53 35.31 -12.67 19.93
C GLU A 53 34.91 -14.14 19.95
N LYS A 54 34.04 -14.55 20.88
CA LYS A 54 33.52 -15.90 20.94
C LYS A 54 32.77 -16.30 19.66
N ALA A 55 31.91 -15.39 19.15
CA ALA A 55 31.17 -15.63 17.92
C ALA A 55 32.08 -15.76 16.70
N ARG A 56 33.13 -14.92 16.60
CA ARG A 56 34.13 -15.00 15.52
C ARG A 56 34.95 -16.28 15.54
N ALA A 57 35.17 -16.86 16.73
CA ALA A 57 35.96 -18.07 16.89
C ALA A 57 35.17 -19.38 16.66
N MET A 58 33.86 -19.29 16.40
CA MET A 58 33.04 -20.49 16.18
C MET A 58 33.26 -21.09 14.79
N ASP A 59 33.37 -22.40 14.72
CA ASP A 59 33.46 -23.14 13.47
C ASP A 59 32.26 -22.87 12.58
N GLY A 60 32.51 -22.53 11.29
CA GLY A 60 31.48 -22.24 10.32
C GLY A 60 31.02 -20.77 10.29
N VAL A 61 31.52 -19.92 11.20
CA VAL A 61 31.36 -18.47 11.14
C VAL A 61 32.41 -17.88 10.19
N GLU A 62 31.98 -17.14 9.18
CA GLU A 62 32.87 -16.51 8.20
C GLU A 62 33.25 -15.08 8.58
N ALA A 63 32.30 -14.32 9.14
CA ALA A 63 32.53 -12.98 9.60
C ALA A 63 31.47 -12.52 10.62
N VAL A 64 31.87 -11.57 11.48
CA VAL A 64 30.96 -10.82 12.34
C VAL A 64 31.29 -9.35 12.17
N PHE A 65 30.32 -8.57 11.74
CA PHE A 65 30.41 -7.12 11.63
C PHE A 65 29.48 -6.47 12.65
N THR A 66 29.95 -5.38 13.24
CA THR A 66 29.21 -4.60 14.24
C THR A 66 28.94 -3.19 13.69
N CYS A 67 28.16 -2.40 14.38
CA CYS A 67 27.92 -1.01 14.05
C CYS A 67 29.20 -0.14 14.01
N PHE A 68 30.31 -0.64 14.55
CA PHE A 68 31.62 0.02 14.51
C PHE A 68 32.45 -0.35 13.26
N ASP A 69 32.05 -1.41 12.54
CA ASP A 69 32.78 -1.95 11.40
C ASP A 69 32.20 -1.47 10.04
N VAL A 70 31.00 -0.87 10.04
CA VAL A 70 30.28 -0.47 8.82
C VAL A 70 30.48 1.02 8.49
N PRO A 71 30.39 1.41 7.20
CA PRO A 71 30.46 2.81 6.83
C PRO A 71 29.28 3.61 7.40
N LYS A 72 29.51 4.85 7.81
CA LYS A 72 28.50 5.77 8.36
C LYS A 72 27.78 6.58 7.24
N ASN A 73 27.40 5.92 6.17
CA ASN A 73 26.63 6.53 5.08
C ASN A 73 25.15 6.48 5.40
N TYR A 74 24.53 7.63 5.64
CA TYR A 74 23.08 7.71 5.79
C TYR A 74 22.37 7.53 4.46
N PHE A 75 21.29 6.76 4.45
CA PHE A 75 20.44 6.55 3.28
C PHE A 75 18.96 6.57 3.66
N PRO A 76 18.06 6.94 2.72
CA PRO A 76 16.61 6.79 2.91
C PRO A 76 16.19 5.35 2.67
N THR A 77 15.11 4.90 3.31
CA THR A 77 14.53 3.59 3.01
C THR A 77 13.27 3.67 2.15
N ALA A 78 12.58 4.81 2.17
CA ALA A 78 11.30 5.01 1.50
C ALA A 78 11.37 4.83 -0.01
N GLY A 79 10.34 4.20 -0.56
CA GLY A 79 10.23 3.86 -1.98
C GLY A 79 9.58 4.94 -2.82
N HIS A 80 9.98 6.20 -2.69
CA HIS A 80 9.53 7.26 -3.59
C HIS A 80 10.49 7.44 -4.78
N PRO A 81 10.01 7.92 -5.94
CA PRO A 81 10.88 8.38 -7.01
C PRO A 81 11.87 9.44 -6.51
N TRP A 82 13.06 9.45 -7.09
CA TRP A 82 14.02 10.52 -6.79
C TRP A 82 13.45 11.87 -7.21
N SER A 83 13.63 12.88 -6.36
CA SER A 83 13.31 14.28 -6.68
C SER A 83 14.58 15.08 -6.90
N THR A 84 14.57 15.98 -7.88
CA THR A 84 15.59 17.01 -8.07
C THR A 84 15.42 18.18 -7.10
N GLU A 85 14.24 18.27 -6.45
CA GLU A 85 13.93 19.29 -5.44
C GLU A 85 14.23 18.69 -4.05
N PRO A 86 15.18 19.27 -3.30
CA PRO A 86 15.63 18.71 -2.02
C PRO A 86 14.51 18.52 -0.99
N GLU A 87 13.54 19.42 -0.95
CA GLU A 87 12.38 19.35 -0.05
C GLU A 87 11.43 18.19 -0.34
N HIS A 88 11.52 17.60 -1.53
CA HIS A 88 10.74 16.43 -1.93
C HIS A 88 11.54 15.12 -1.86
N GLN A 89 12.77 15.17 -1.37
CA GLN A 89 13.58 13.97 -1.19
C GLN A 89 13.22 13.26 0.11
N ASP A 90 13.34 11.93 0.09
CA ASP A 90 13.15 11.12 1.29
C ASP A 90 14.26 11.39 2.32
N VAL A 91 13.91 11.36 3.59
CA VAL A 91 14.83 11.58 4.70
C VAL A 91 15.84 10.43 4.79
N ALA A 92 17.11 10.76 4.71
CA ALA A 92 18.22 9.81 4.86
C ALA A 92 18.60 9.70 6.34
N ASP A 93 17.94 8.83 7.09
CA ASP A 93 18.12 8.65 8.54
C ASP A 93 18.57 7.24 8.96
N ARG A 94 18.74 6.31 7.98
CA ARG A 94 19.19 4.94 8.25
C ARG A 94 20.68 4.76 7.96
N LEU A 95 21.30 3.86 8.75
CA LEU A 95 22.63 3.30 8.54
C LEU A 95 22.50 1.79 8.27
N LEU A 96 23.56 1.14 7.78
CA LEU A 96 23.60 -0.32 7.61
C LEU A 96 23.45 -1.05 8.96
N LEU A 97 24.17 -0.58 9.98
CA LEU A 97 24.07 -0.96 11.39
C LEU A 97 24.23 0.31 12.21
N THR A 98 23.53 0.44 13.34
CA THR A 98 23.55 1.67 14.16
C THR A 98 24.13 1.44 15.54
N ASP A 99 24.90 2.42 16.02
CA ASP A 99 25.36 2.51 17.41
C ASP A 99 24.41 3.34 18.30
N HIS A 100 23.41 4.00 17.69
CA HIS A 100 22.35 4.72 18.40
C HIS A 100 21.03 4.00 18.21
N VAL A 101 20.70 3.15 19.17
CA VAL A 101 19.43 2.38 19.20
C VAL A 101 18.29 3.35 19.50
N ARG A 102 17.25 3.35 18.65
CA ARG A 102 16.08 4.22 18.77
C ARG A 102 14.78 3.47 18.98
N PHE A 103 14.79 2.15 18.78
CA PHE A 103 13.62 1.31 19.07
C PHE A 103 14.06 -0.14 19.36
N TRP A 104 13.17 -0.92 19.97
CA TRP A 104 13.35 -2.35 20.17
C TRP A 104 13.33 -3.07 18.84
N GLY A 105 14.48 -3.42 18.31
CA GLY A 105 14.61 -4.05 16.99
C GLY A 105 15.61 -3.39 16.05
N ASP A 106 16.31 -2.33 16.48
CA ASP A 106 17.36 -1.69 15.67
C ASP A 106 18.52 -2.66 15.40
N GLU A 107 19.10 -2.60 14.21
CA GLU A 107 20.17 -3.49 13.76
C GLU A 107 21.54 -2.99 14.26
N ILE A 108 22.24 -3.77 15.09
CA ILE A 108 23.50 -3.36 15.73
C ILE A 108 24.72 -4.21 15.34
N ALA A 109 24.50 -5.44 14.90
CA ALA A 109 25.54 -6.31 14.40
C ALA A 109 24.97 -7.35 13.44
N VAL A 110 25.83 -8.04 12.68
CA VAL A 110 25.46 -9.14 11.78
C VAL A 110 26.50 -10.23 11.82
N VAL A 111 26.04 -11.48 11.93
CA VAL A 111 26.86 -12.69 11.80
C VAL A 111 26.64 -13.27 10.42
N VAL A 112 27.71 -13.59 9.72
CA VAL A 112 27.70 -14.33 8.45
C VAL A 112 28.33 -15.68 8.67
N ALA A 113 27.59 -16.76 8.38
CA ALA A 113 28.02 -18.13 8.58
C ALA A 113 27.64 -19.05 7.41
N GLN A 114 28.16 -20.28 7.42
CA GLN A 114 27.91 -21.29 6.39
C GLN A 114 26.44 -21.74 6.35
N ASP A 115 25.75 -21.70 7.49
CA ASP A 115 24.33 -22.05 7.61
C ASP A 115 23.61 -21.20 8.68
N GLU A 116 22.29 -21.28 8.68
CA GLU A 116 21.44 -20.50 9.56
C GLU A 116 21.61 -20.86 11.04
N LEU A 117 21.74 -22.14 11.35
CA LEU A 117 21.86 -22.61 12.73
C LEU A 117 23.16 -22.12 13.37
N THR A 118 24.25 -22.14 12.61
CA THR A 118 25.56 -21.63 13.03
C THR A 118 25.48 -20.13 13.26
N ALA A 119 24.86 -19.37 12.34
CA ALA A 119 24.67 -17.93 12.49
C ALA A 119 23.84 -17.58 13.75
N GLN A 120 22.73 -18.30 13.98
CA GLN A 120 21.88 -18.09 15.17
C GLN A 120 22.59 -18.43 16.48
N LYS A 121 23.42 -19.48 16.52
CA LYS A 121 24.22 -19.82 17.70
C LYS A 121 25.26 -18.72 17.96
N ALA A 122 25.94 -18.27 16.94
CA ALA A 122 26.96 -17.23 17.07
C ALA A 122 26.38 -15.89 17.54
N LEU A 123 25.16 -15.52 17.12
CA LEU A 123 24.48 -14.33 17.63
C LEU A 123 24.32 -14.34 19.16
N ARG A 124 24.11 -15.52 19.77
CA ARG A 124 23.92 -15.66 21.22
C ARG A 124 25.22 -15.51 22.02
N GLU A 125 26.36 -15.62 21.35
CA GLU A 125 27.70 -15.45 21.97
C GLU A 125 28.18 -13.98 21.90
N ILE A 126 27.39 -13.07 21.32
CA ILE A 126 27.71 -11.65 21.24
C ILE A 126 27.19 -10.96 22.49
N GLU A 127 28.08 -10.28 23.20
CA GLU A 127 27.78 -9.48 24.39
C GLU A 127 27.76 -8.00 24.02
N VAL A 128 26.72 -7.27 24.43
CA VAL A 128 26.53 -5.86 24.10
C VAL A 128 26.42 -5.02 25.38
N GLU A 129 27.23 -3.97 25.48
CA GLU A 129 27.17 -2.98 26.55
C GLU A 129 26.43 -1.73 26.06
N TYR A 130 25.35 -1.38 26.77
CA TYR A 130 24.51 -0.24 26.45
C TYR A 130 24.59 0.87 27.49
N GLU A 131 24.59 2.12 27.04
CA GLU A 131 24.20 3.28 27.84
C GLU A 131 22.73 3.56 27.56
N LEU A 132 21.86 3.29 28.56
CA LEU A 132 20.41 3.48 28.40
C LEU A 132 20.06 4.97 28.38
N LEU A 133 19.16 5.33 27.48
CA LEU A 133 18.63 6.68 27.32
C LEU A 133 17.15 6.74 27.66
N PRO A 134 16.60 7.90 28.07
CA PRO A 134 15.17 8.10 28.19
C PRO A 134 14.47 7.85 26.85
N PHE A 135 13.24 7.32 26.88
CA PHE A 135 12.48 7.04 25.68
C PHE A 135 11.02 7.52 25.80
N VAL A 136 10.33 7.63 24.66
CA VAL A 136 8.93 8.04 24.55
C VAL A 136 8.22 7.20 23.48
N LEU A 137 7.03 6.68 23.81
CA LEU A 137 6.21 5.85 22.93
C LEU A 137 4.95 6.56 22.42
N ASP A 138 4.47 7.55 23.16
CA ASP A 138 3.28 8.33 22.83
C ASP A 138 3.65 9.54 21.96
N VAL A 139 2.95 9.70 20.83
CA VAL A 139 3.26 10.74 19.83
C VAL A 139 3.06 12.16 20.35
N GLN A 140 2.02 12.42 21.18
CA GLN A 140 1.77 13.76 21.72
C GLN A 140 2.81 14.09 22.78
N LYS A 141 3.15 13.15 23.67
CA LYS A 141 4.22 13.32 24.65
C LYS A 141 5.60 13.53 24.00
N ALA A 142 5.85 12.90 22.84
CA ALA A 142 7.11 13.09 22.11
C ALA A 142 7.29 14.52 21.62
N MET A 143 6.22 15.26 21.42
CA MET A 143 6.22 16.66 20.97
C MET A 143 6.25 17.67 22.14
N GLU A 144 6.14 17.22 23.39
CA GLU A 144 6.15 18.09 24.55
C GLU A 144 7.58 18.66 24.81
N PRO A 145 7.68 19.88 25.36
CA PRO A 145 8.96 20.42 25.74
C PRO A 145 9.68 19.52 26.78
N GLY A 146 10.94 19.18 26.49
CA GLY A 146 11.75 18.30 27.35
C GLY A 146 11.60 16.80 27.07
N ALA A 147 10.80 16.39 26.08
CA ALA A 147 10.76 15.01 25.64
C ALA A 147 12.12 14.54 25.11
N PRO A 148 12.45 13.23 25.22
CA PRO A 148 13.65 12.68 24.62
C PRO A 148 13.71 12.96 23.13
N GLN A 149 14.82 13.56 22.65
CA GLN A 149 15.04 13.89 21.23
C GLN A 149 15.63 12.69 20.51
N LEU A 150 14.94 12.18 19.48
CA LEU A 150 15.38 11.00 18.73
C LEU A 150 16.36 11.35 17.59
N HIS A 151 16.10 12.44 16.88
CA HIS A 151 16.93 12.93 15.78
C HIS A 151 17.18 14.41 15.92
N GLU A 152 18.44 14.82 15.99
CA GLU A 152 18.83 16.24 16.18
C GLU A 152 18.29 17.17 15.10
N ALA A 153 18.16 16.65 13.86
CA ALA A 153 17.65 17.41 12.72
C ALA A 153 16.15 17.75 12.81
N PHE A 154 15.40 17.14 13.74
CA PHE A 154 13.95 17.30 13.86
C PHE A 154 13.54 17.78 15.26
N PRO A 155 13.65 19.08 15.56
CA PRO A 155 13.32 19.63 16.86
C PRO A 155 11.91 19.28 17.32
N GLY A 156 11.74 18.89 18.59
CA GLY A 156 10.46 18.42 19.13
C GLY A 156 9.98 17.11 18.52
N ASN A 157 10.88 16.31 17.93
CA ASN A 157 10.59 15.06 17.24
C ASN A 157 9.63 15.19 16.04
N VAL A 158 9.33 16.38 15.54
CA VAL A 158 8.37 16.60 14.45
C VAL A 158 9.02 16.32 13.11
N LEU A 159 8.64 15.19 12.48
CA LEU A 159 9.04 14.83 11.12
C LEU A 159 8.32 15.69 10.07
N GLY A 160 7.05 15.97 10.27
CA GLY A 160 6.25 16.75 9.34
C GLY A 160 4.99 17.34 9.96
N HIS A 161 4.62 18.50 9.47
CA HIS A 161 3.36 19.17 9.79
C HIS A 161 2.71 19.64 8.49
N SER A 162 1.46 19.31 8.29
CA SER A 162 0.66 19.78 7.15
C SER A 162 -0.60 20.46 7.63
N SER A 163 -0.99 21.53 6.97
CA SER A 163 -2.17 22.31 7.31
C SER A 163 -3.06 22.53 6.10
N VAL A 164 -4.37 22.60 6.35
CA VAL A 164 -5.38 22.93 5.38
C VAL A 164 -6.27 24.02 5.96
N ARG A 165 -6.45 25.12 5.25
CA ARG A 165 -7.33 26.24 5.63
C ARG A 165 -8.24 26.61 4.45
N MET A 166 -9.55 26.59 4.68
CA MET A 166 -10.56 27.01 3.69
C MET A 166 -11.61 27.90 4.38
N GLY A 167 -12.03 28.96 3.72
CA GLY A 167 -13.04 29.87 4.23
C GLY A 167 -12.62 30.62 5.51
N ASP A 168 -13.60 30.95 6.33
CA ASP A 168 -13.41 31.60 7.65
C ASP A 168 -14.09 30.78 8.73
N TYR A 169 -13.32 29.87 9.35
CA TYR A 169 -13.81 28.98 10.39
C TYR A 169 -14.34 29.77 11.62
N GLU A 170 -13.59 30.78 12.08
CA GLU A 170 -13.92 31.57 13.25
C GLU A 170 -15.19 32.41 13.09
N ALA A 171 -15.49 32.87 11.89
CA ALA A 171 -16.75 33.52 11.58
C ALA A 171 -17.91 32.51 11.47
N ALA A 172 -17.68 31.39 10.81
CA ALA A 172 -18.70 30.39 10.54
C ALA A 172 -19.26 29.72 11.81
N ILE A 173 -18.43 29.49 12.82
CA ILE A 173 -18.88 28.87 14.09
C ILE A 173 -19.78 29.79 14.94
N LYS A 174 -19.91 31.07 14.58
CA LYS A 174 -20.78 32.04 15.27
C LYS A 174 -22.20 32.07 14.71
N GLU A 175 -22.49 31.31 13.67
CA GLU A 175 -23.83 31.21 13.09
C GLU A 175 -24.82 30.66 14.14
N PRO A 176 -25.99 31.32 14.36
CA PRO A 176 -26.95 30.87 15.36
C PRO A 176 -27.59 29.52 15.00
N GLY A 177 -27.86 28.71 16.02
CA GLY A 177 -28.58 27.43 15.86
C GLY A 177 -27.73 26.26 15.39
N LEU A 178 -26.41 26.40 15.34
CA LEU A 178 -25.51 25.32 15.04
C LEU A 178 -25.46 24.28 16.18
N ILE A 179 -25.35 23.02 15.79
CA ILE A 179 -25.10 21.88 16.67
C ILE A 179 -23.60 21.55 16.58
N LYS A 180 -22.89 21.65 17.70
CA LYS A 180 -21.49 21.22 17.82
C LYS A 180 -21.46 19.72 18.07
N VAL A 181 -20.76 18.97 17.21
CA VAL A 181 -20.39 17.57 17.45
C VAL A 181 -18.87 17.47 17.49
N GLU A 182 -18.35 16.84 18.54
CA GLU A 182 -16.92 16.74 18.81
C GLU A 182 -16.56 15.32 19.22
N GLY A 183 -15.46 14.79 18.72
CA GLY A 183 -15.00 13.45 19.05
C GLY A 183 -13.52 13.24 18.87
N TRP A 184 -12.98 12.31 19.65
CA TRP A 184 -11.62 11.79 19.52
C TRP A 184 -11.69 10.37 18.96
N TYR A 185 -10.80 10.04 18.00
CA TYR A 185 -10.81 8.74 17.34
C TYR A 185 -9.39 8.21 17.25
N ASP A 186 -9.18 6.98 17.76
CA ASP A 186 -7.88 6.35 17.82
C ASP A 186 -7.81 5.12 16.91
N THR A 187 -6.74 4.99 16.14
CA THR A 187 -6.46 3.83 15.30
C THR A 187 -5.12 3.20 15.69
N PRO A 188 -5.01 1.85 15.67
CA PRO A 188 -3.86 1.14 16.21
C PRO A 188 -2.70 1.02 15.22
N THR A 189 -1.53 0.71 15.78
CA THR A 189 -0.43 0.10 15.03
C THR A 189 -0.80 -1.34 14.68
N VAL A 190 -0.70 -1.73 13.40
CA VAL A 190 -0.91 -3.10 12.91
C VAL A 190 0.19 -3.53 11.95
N GLN A 191 0.38 -4.85 11.82
CA GLN A 191 1.37 -5.45 10.94
C GLN A 191 0.75 -5.93 9.63
N HIS A 192 1.50 -5.90 8.55
CA HIS A 192 1.06 -6.28 7.19
C HIS A 192 0.76 -7.77 7.05
N CYS A 193 1.47 -8.61 7.78
CA CYS A 193 1.32 -10.07 7.82
C CYS A 193 1.36 -10.72 6.42
N HIS A 194 2.19 -10.20 5.49
CA HIS A 194 2.45 -10.88 4.22
C HIS A 194 3.06 -12.27 4.47
N ILE A 195 2.67 -13.28 3.65
CA ILE A 195 3.07 -14.68 3.88
C ILE A 195 4.58 -14.86 3.68
N GLU A 196 5.14 -14.35 2.59
CA GLU A 196 6.58 -14.32 2.37
C GLU A 196 7.22 -13.23 3.23
N ASN A 197 8.10 -13.60 4.15
CA ASN A 197 8.89 -12.65 4.94
C ASN A 197 9.85 -11.85 4.04
N HIS A 198 10.44 -10.77 4.55
CA HIS A 198 11.52 -10.09 3.85
C HIS A 198 12.68 -11.05 3.67
N ASN A 199 13.15 -11.15 2.43
CA ASN A 199 14.32 -11.91 2.07
C ASN A 199 15.02 -11.29 0.87
N CYS A 200 16.34 -11.34 0.88
CA CYS A 200 17.19 -10.97 -0.23
C CYS A 200 18.49 -11.76 -0.18
N TRP A 201 19.15 -11.87 -1.32
CA TRP A 201 20.52 -12.36 -1.40
C TRP A 201 21.29 -11.57 -2.45
N ALA A 202 22.58 -11.42 -2.24
CA ALA A 202 23.43 -10.61 -3.08
C ALA A 202 24.72 -11.33 -3.46
N TYR A 203 25.27 -10.99 -4.63
CA TYR A 203 26.54 -11.50 -5.15
C TYR A 203 27.18 -10.49 -6.10
N MET A 204 28.45 -10.73 -6.47
CA MET A 204 29.15 -9.91 -7.45
C MET A 204 29.16 -10.60 -8.83
N GLU A 205 28.85 -9.85 -9.87
CA GLU A 205 28.92 -10.29 -11.26
C GLU A 205 29.47 -9.17 -12.16
N GLY A 206 30.53 -9.44 -12.91
CA GLY A 206 31.12 -8.45 -13.81
C GLY A 206 31.54 -7.14 -13.14
N GLY A 207 31.96 -7.17 -11.90
CA GLY A 207 32.32 -5.96 -11.11
C GLY A 207 31.12 -5.19 -10.55
N ARG A 208 29.91 -5.71 -10.70
CA ARG A 208 28.65 -5.10 -10.23
C ARG A 208 28.06 -5.90 -9.07
N VAL A 209 27.35 -5.23 -8.21
CA VAL A 209 26.53 -5.86 -7.15
C VAL A 209 25.18 -6.26 -7.73
N VAL A 210 24.84 -7.52 -7.62
CA VAL A 210 23.51 -8.04 -7.98
C VAL A 210 22.77 -8.41 -6.71
N VAL A 211 21.54 -7.90 -6.54
CA VAL A 211 20.67 -8.21 -5.43
C VAL A 211 19.38 -8.84 -5.96
N VAL A 212 19.09 -10.05 -5.50
CA VAL A 212 17.82 -10.74 -5.75
C VAL A 212 16.94 -10.56 -4.51
N THR A 213 15.77 -9.94 -4.67
CA THR A 213 14.95 -9.52 -3.52
C THR A 213 13.46 -9.53 -3.78
N SER A 214 12.69 -9.74 -2.71
CA SER A 214 11.22 -9.67 -2.70
C SER A 214 10.74 -8.23 -2.48
N THR A 215 11.03 -7.32 -3.42
CA THR A 215 10.70 -5.89 -3.32
C THR A 215 9.55 -5.45 -4.23
N GLN A 216 8.78 -4.44 -3.82
CA GLN A 216 7.75 -3.79 -4.64
C GLN A 216 8.33 -2.73 -5.60
N ILE A 217 9.60 -2.32 -5.41
CA ILE A 217 10.20 -1.10 -5.98
C ILE A 217 11.62 -1.32 -6.53
N PRO A 218 11.85 -2.28 -7.46
CA PRO A 218 13.20 -2.70 -7.84
C PRO A 218 14.11 -1.56 -8.30
N HIS A 219 13.62 -0.65 -9.17
CA HIS A 219 14.43 0.48 -9.67
C HIS A 219 14.80 1.48 -8.57
N ILE A 220 13.95 1.62 -7.53
CA ILE A 220 14.24 2.49 -6.39
C ILE A 220 15.23 1.81 -5.44
N VAL A 221 15.09 0.51 -5.17
CA VAL A 221 16.08 -0.28 -4.41
C VAL A 221 17.46 -0.17 -5.03
N ARG A 222 17.57 -0.21 -6.38
CA ARG A 222 18.83 0.02 -7.09
C ARG A 222 19.50 1.34 -6.68
N ARG A 223 18.73 2.41 -6.64
CA ARG A 223 19.20 3.73 -6.18
C ARG A 223 19.66 3.70 -4.73
N ILE A 224 18.80 3.18 -3.84
CA ILE A 224 19.05 3.19 -2.40
C ILE A 224 20.29 2.36 -2.04
N VAL A 225 20.47 1.19 -2.64
CA VAL A 225 21.69 0.39 -2.48
C VAL A 225 22.92 1.18 -2.93
N GLY A 226 22.85 1.84 -4.09
CA GLY A 226 23.94 2.69 -4.56
C GLY A 226 24.26 3.83 -3.60
N GLN A 227 23.25 4.49 -3.02
CA GLN A 227 23.43 5.55 -2.03
C GLN A 227 24.06 5.02 -0.73
N ALA A 228 23.57 3.90 -0.20
CA ALA A 228 24.08 3.30 1.04
C ALA A 228 25.54 2.85 0.91
N LEU A 229 25.93 2.29 -0.24
CA LEU A 229 27.29 1.85 -0.51
C LEU A 229 28.21 2.97 -1.02
N GLY A 230 27.66 4.12 -1.39
CA GLY A 230 28.45 5.22 -1.99
C GLY A 230 28.98 4.91 -3.40
N ILE A 231 28.28 4.07 -4.17
CA ILE A 231 28.67 3.66 -5.53
C ILE A 231 27.66 4.15 -6.58
N PRO A 232 28.08 4.31 -7.86
CA PRO A 232 27.16 4.63 -8.94
C PRO A 232 25.99 3.63 -9.05
N TRP A 233 24.77 4.12 -9.25
CA TRP A 233 23.59 3.26 -9.34
C TRP A 233 23.65 2.25 -10.48
N GLY A 234 24.37 2.54 -11.56
CA GLY A 234 24.63 1.61 -12.66
C GLY A 234 25.51 0.42 -12.27
N GLN A 235 26.21 0.46 -11.13
CA GLN A 235 26.96 -0.67 -10.59
C GLN A 235 26.10 -1.61 -9.74
N VAL A 236 24.81 -1.33 -9.62
CA VAL A 236 23.84 -2.16 -8.89
C VAL A 236 22.81 -2.70 -9.88
N ARG A 237 22.53 -3.99 -9.82
CA ARG A 237 21.46 -4.67 -10.54
C ARG A 237 20.52 -5.31 -9.54
N ILE A 238 19.22 -5.09 -9.70
CA ILE A 238 18.19 -5.69 -8.85
C ILE A 238 17.38 -6.68 -9.69
N ILE A 239 17.21 -7.88 -9.15
CA ILE A 239 16.36 -8.93 -9.72
C ILE A 239 15.23 -9.21 -8.76
N LYS A 240 13.99 -9.11 -9.25
CA LYS A 240 12.77 -9.35 -8.50
C LYS A 240 12.04 -10.56 -9.07
N PRO A 241 12.04 -11.72 -8.43
CA PRO A 241 11.25 -12.88 -8.83
C PRO A 241 9.77 -12.73 -8.42
N TYR A 242 9.02 -13.83 -8.30
CA TYR A 242 7.69 -13.80 -7.68
C TYR A 242 7.76 -13.26 -6.24
N ILE A 243 6.69 -12.61 -5.80
CA ILE A 243 6.56 -12.04 -4.45
C ILE A 243 5.33 -12.64 -3.77
N GLY A 244 5.52 -13.09 -2.51
CA GLY A 244 4.47 -13.64 -1.65
C GLY A 244 3.72 -12.59 -0.84
N GLY A 245 3.31 -11.48 -1.49
CA GLY A 245 2.63 -10.35 -0.88
C GLY A 245 3.60 -9.31 -0.31
N GLY A 246 3.11 -8.09 -0.13
CA GLY A 246 3.90 -6.98 0.43
C GLY A 246 3.02 -5.96 1.14
N PHE A 247 1.91 -5.56 0.52
CA PHE A 247 0.90 -4.64 1.06
C PHE A 247 1.45 -3.26 1.49
N GLY A 248 2.64 -2.90 0.99
CA GLY A 248 3.37 -1.70 1.36
C GLY A 248 4.63 -1.96 2.19
N ASN A 249 4.74 -3.06 2.93
CA ASN A 249 5.92 -3.34 3.75
C ASN A 249 7.21 -3.50 2.90
N LYS A 250 7.09 -4.06 1.71
CA LYS A 250 8.19 -4.24 0.76
C LYS A 250 8.38 -3.03 -0.18
N GLN A 251 7.84 -1.88 0.21
CA GLN A 251 8.04 -0.58 -0.45
C GLN A 251 9.19 0.23 0.18
N ASP A 252 9.87 -0.32 1.18
CA ASP A 252 11.10 0.20 1.76
C ASP A 252 12.27 -0.72 1.39
N ALA A 253 13.47 -0.15 1.18
CA ALA A 253 14.71 -0.93 1.08
C ALA A 253 15.30 -1.08 2.48
N LEU A 254 15.14 -2.25 3.10
CA LEU A 254 15.51 -2.48 4.50
C LEU A 254 16.83 -3.25 4.63
N TYR A 255 16.89 -4.41 4.03
CA TYR A 255 18.02 -5.35 4.19
C TYR A 255 18.89 -5.46 2.95
N GLU A 256 18.41 -5.00 1.80
CA GLU A 256 19.14 -5.03 0.54
C GLU A 256 20.45 -4.26 0.60
N PRO A 257 20.52 -3.05 1.23
CA PRO A 257 21.80 -2.34 1.39
C PRO A 257 22.82 -3.11 2.21
N LEU A 258 22.41 -3.70 3.35
CA LEU A 258 23.30 -4.51 4.20
C LEU A 258 23.74 -5.78 3.47
N CYS A 259 22.84 -6.50 2.83
CA CYS A 259 23.14 -7.70 2.07
C CYS A 259 24.12 -7.43 0.92
N ALA A 260 23.92 -6.34 0.19
CA ALA A 260 24.81 -5.86 -0.87
C ALA A 260 26.20 -5.49 -0.33
N TRP A 261 26.26 -4.82 0.82
CA TRP A 261 27.54 -4.47 1.44
C TRP A 261 28.30 -5.73 1.90
N LEU A 262 27.61 -6.68 2.53
CA LEU A 262 28.23 -7.94 3.01
C LEU A 262 28.92 -8.71 1.89
N THR A 263 28.29 -8.87 0.72
CA THR A 263 28.92 -9.58 -0.41
C THR A 263 30.19 -8.88 -0.88
N THR A 264 30.25 -7.53 -0.85
CA THR A 264 31.46 -6.79 -1.21
C THR A 264 32.61 -7.03 -0.21
N GLN A 265 32.30 -7.16 1.08
CA GLN A 265 33.30 -7.44 2.12
C GLN A 265 33.81 -8.88 2.06
N LEU A 266 33.04 -9.81 1.52
CA LEU A 266 33.33 -11.24 1.48
C LEU A 266 33.85 -11.70 0.11
N GLY A 267 34.52 -10.80 -0.64
CA GLY A 267 35.13 -11.12 -1.92
C GLY A 267 34.15 -11.49 -3.03
N GLY A 268 32.93 -11.00 -2.97
CA GLY A 268 31.88 -11.25 -3.96
C GLY A 268 31.12 -12.57 -3.76
N ARG A 269 31.36 -13.29 -2.67
CA ARG A 269 30.63 -14.53 -2.34
C ARG A 269 29.15 -14.23 -2.13
N PRO A 270 28.24 -15.11 -2.58
CA PRO A 270 26.82 -14.95 -2.33
C PRO A 270 26.49 -14.92 -0.84
N VAL A 271 25.70 -13.95 -0.41
CA VAL A 271 25.20 -13.79 0.97
C VAL A 271 23.70 -13.63 0.94
N ARG A 272 22.98 -14.29 1.84
CA ARG A 272 21.52 -14.13 2.00
C ARG A 272 21.16 -13.57 3.38
N ILE A 273 20.13 -12.74 3.41
CA ILE A 273 19.40 -12.31 4.60
C ILE A 273 17.96 -12.77 4.44
N GLU A 274 17.46 -13.52 5.42
CA GLU A 274 16.07 -13.94 5.48
C GLU A 274 15.55 -13.70 6.90
N CYS A 275 14.52 -12.86 7.02
CA CYS A 275 13.89 -12.52 8.29
C CYS A 275 13.00 -13.67 8.79
N ALA A 276 13.05 -13.96 10.08
CA ALA A 276 12.04 -14.77 10.73
C ALA A 276 10.70 -14.02 10.79
N ARG A 277 9.62 -14.72 11.11
CA ARG A 277 8.30 -14.12 11.27
C ARG A 277 8.27 -13.08 12.39
N GLU A 278 8.91 -13.39 13.50
CA GLU A 278 9.03 -12.52 14.66
C GLU A 278 9.81 -11.24 14.33
N GLU A 279 10.93 -11.35 13.61
CA GLU A 279 11.68 -10.19 13.11
C GLU A 279 10.80 -9.30 12.22
N THR A 280 9.96 -9.91 11.35
CA THR A 280 9.03 -9.16 10.50
C THR A 280 8.03 -8.34 11.32
N PHE A 281 7.67 -8.76 12.52
CA PHE A 281 6.72 -8.03 13.37
C PHE A 281 7.30 -6.78 14.03
N HIS A 282 8.56 -6.79 14.44
CA HIS A 282 9.12 -5.72 15.27
C HIS A 282 10.35 -5.02 14.68
N CYS A 283 10.95 -5.55 13.62
CA CYS A 283 12.11 -4.91 12.98
C CYS A 283 11.76 -4.22 11.66
N ASN A 284 10.58 -4.50 11.10
CA ASN A 284 10.11 -3.94 9.82
C ASN A 284 9.18 -2.75 10.00
N ARG A 285 8.46 -2.41 8.91
CA ARG A 285 7.46 -1.34 8.91
C ARG A 285 6.13 -1.82 9.46
N VAL A 286 5.43 -0.89 10.11
CA VAL A 286 4.07 -1.09 10.65
C VAL A 286 3.14 -0.01 10.10
N ARG A 287 1.81 -0.19 10.23
CA ARG A 287 0.86 0.89 9.97
C ARG A 287 0.94 1.92 11.09
N HIS A 288 0.92 3.20 10.75
CA HIS A 288 0.84 4.30 11.72
C HIS A 288 -0.38 4.18 12.62
N ALA A 289 -0.17 4.26 13.93
CA ALA A 289 -1.23 4.65 14.86
C ALA A 289 -1.50 6.16 14.66
N ILE A 290 -2.77 6.53 14.51
CA ILE A 290 -3.17 7.93 14.36
C ILE A 290 -4.28 8.23 15.36
N ARG A 291 -4.10 9.30 16.14
CA ARG A 291 -5.12 9.92 16.97
C ARG A 291 -5.70 11.11 16.22
N SER A 292 -7.02 11.20 16.12
CA SER A 292 -7.73 12.27 15.43
C SER A 292 -8.72 12.95 16.36
N HIS A 293 -8.71 14.28 16.37
CA HIS A 293 -9.71 15.12 17.04
C HIS A 293 -10.53 15.83 15.96
N ILE A 294 -11.84 15.60 15.94
CA ILE A 294 -12.74 16.14 14.93
C ILE A 294 -13.83 16.98 15.60
N ILE A 295 -14.03 18.17 15.08
CA ILE A 295 -15.15 19.06 15.44
C ILE A 295 -15.93 19.39 14.18
N SER A 296 -17.25 19.21 14.24
CA SER A 296 -18.17 19.67 13.19
C SER A 296 -19.24 20.56 13.77
N TRP A 297 -19.47 21.69 13.12
CA TRP A 297 -20.56 22.61 13.38
C TRP A 297 -21.61 22.42 12.30
N VAL A 298 -22.76 21.91 12.69
CA VAL A 298 -23.77 21.35 11.78
C VAL A 298 -25.06 22.11 11.92
N ARG A 299 -25.69 22.46 10.78
CA ARG A 299 -27.04 23.01 10.76
C ARG A 299 -28.09 21.92 10.99
N PRO A 300 -29.28 22.26 11.45
CA PRO A 300 -30.34 21.27 11.66
C PRO A 300 -30.74 20.45 10.43
N ASP A 301 -30.46 20.96 9.21
CA ASP A 301 -30.68 20.24 7.96
C ASP A 301 -29.58 19.24 7.60
N GLY A 302 -28.52 19.17 8.40
CA GLY A 302 -27.36 18.29 8.19
C GLY A 302 -26.19 18.92 7.43
N SER A 303 -26.32 20.13 6.86
CA SER A 303 -25.23 20.79 6.18
C SER A 303 -24.17 21.31 7.16
N PHE A 304 -22.89 21.27 6.76
CA PHE A 304 -21.81 21.79 7.57
C PHE A 304 -21.64 23.31 7.44
N ALA A 305 -21.59 24.00 8.59
CA ALA A 305 -21.15 25.39 8.64
C ALA A 305 -19.62 25.46 8.71
N ALA A 306 -19.00 24.67 9.57
CA ALA A 306 -17.56 24.59 9.71
C ALA A 306 -17.12 23.19 10.19
N ARG A 307 -15.88 22.80 9.85
CA ARG A 307 -15.28 21.54 10.31
C ARG A 307 -13.81 21.76 10.69
N LYS A 308 -13.37 21.08 11.74
CA LYS A 308 -11.97 21.07 12.17
C LYS A 308 -11.47 19.64 12.35
N LEU A 309 -10.22 19.39 11.93
CA LEU A 309 -9.50 18.14 12.17
C LEU A 309 -8.10 18.45 12.70
N GLU A 310 -7.73 17.82 13.79
CA GLU A 310 -6.36 17.74 14.28
C GLU A 310 -5.97 16.27 14.35
N CYS A 311 -4.82 15.88 13.80
CA CYS A 311 -4.37 14.49 13.88
C CYS A 311 -2.88 14.37 14.18
N TRP A 312 -2.55 13.38 15.01
CA TRP A 312 -1.19 13.05 15.44
C TRP A 312 -0.86 11.63 14.99
N SER A 313 0.14 11.52 14.12
CA SER A 313 0.60 10.27 13.53
C SER A 313 1.89 9.82 14.20
N ASN A 314 1.86 8.64 14.80
CA ASN A 314 3.04 8.05 15.43
C ASN A 314 3.94 7.43 14.36
N GLN A 315 5.13 8.02 14.15
CA GLN A 315 6.09 7.58 13.13
C GLN A 315 6.93 6.40 13.57
N GLY A 316 7.12 6.22 14.87
CA GLY A 316 8.19 5.34 15.34
C GLY A 316 9.57 5.97 15.13
N ALA A 317 10.61 5.14 15.09
CA ALA A 317 12.00 5.59 15.23
C ALA A 317 12.65 6.22 13.98
N TYR A 318 12.12 5.97 12.78
CA TYR A 318 12.73 6.42 11.52
C TYR A 318 11.68 6.91 10.53
N ALA A 319 12.07 7.84 9.65
CA ALA A 319 11.17 8.59 8.79
C ALA A 319 10.36 7.76 7.79
N SER A 320 10.97 6.80 7.10
CA SER A 320 10.27 6.03 6.07
C SER A 320 9.35 6.93 5.21
N HIS A 321 8.06 6.59 5.12
CA HIS A 321 7.04 7.34 4.38
C HIS A 321 6.23 8.35 5.23
N GLY A 322 6.59 8.56 6.49
CA GLY A 322 5.73 9.22 7.48
C GLY A 322 5.28 10.64 7.13
N HIS A 323 6.15 11.42 6.49
CA HIS A 323 5.82 12.78 6.07
C HIS A 323 4.64 12.85 5.09
N GLY A 324 4.41 11.81 4.27
CA GLY A 324 3.33 11.77 3.28
C GLY A 324 2.04 11.10 3.76
N ILE A 325 2.13 10.15 4.71
CA ILE A 325 0.99 9.28 5.09
C ILE A 325 -0.09 10.05 5.85
N ALA A 326 0.27 10.82 6.86
CA ALA A 326 -0.67 11.61 7.64
C ALA A 326 -1.29 12.73 6.79
N ALA A 327 -0.51 13.40 5.97
CA ALA A 327 -0.97 14.43 5.04
C ALA A 327 -1.99 13.88 4.03
N LYS A 328 -1.74 12.69 3.45
CA LYS A 328 -2.71 12.04 2.54
C LYS A 328 -4.01 11.68 3.26
N GLY A 329 -3.92 11.14 4.48
CA GLY A 329 -5.10 10.87 5.33
C GLY A 329 -5.90 12.14 5.60
N MET A 330 -5.25 13.21 6.05
CA MET A 330 -5.88 14.50 6.32
C MET A 330 -6.56 15.09 5.08
N ASN A 331 -5.92 15.01 3.92
CA ASN A 331 -6.47 15.54 2.67
C ASN A 331 -7.76 14.82 2.22
N SER A 332 -8.04 13.61 2.71
CA SER A 332 -9.32 12.92 2.44
C SER A 332 -10.51 13.54 3.17
N PHE A 333 -10.26 14.25 4.26
CA PHE A 333 -11.31 14.79 5.13
C PHE A 333 -12.24 15.79 4.42
N PRO A 334 -11.75 16.79 3.65
CA PRO A 334 -12.60 17.67 2.85
C PRO A 334 -13.18 16.99 1.60
N GLN A 335 -12.59 15.89 1.13
CA GLN A 335 -12.95 15.28 -0.14
C GLN A 335 -14.20 14.40 -0.09
N ILE A 336 -14.44 13.73 1.05
CA ILE A 336 -15.65 12.90 1.19
C ILE A 336 -16.86 13.79 1.44
N TYR A 337 -16.71 14.77 2.33
CA TYR A 337 -17.77 15.69 2.75
C TYR A 337 -17.29 17.13 2.66
N PRO A 338 -17.49 17.79 1.51
CA PRO A 338 -17.10 19.17 1.33
C PRO A 338 -17.73 20.11 2.36
N CYS A 339 -16.95 21.06 2.84
CA CYS A 339 -17.39 22.10 3.74
C CYS A 339 -16.75 23.43 3.34
N PRO A 340 -17.45 24.55 3.37
CA PRO A 340 -16.89 25.84 2.95
C PRO A 340 -15.82 26.37 3.93
N ASN A 341 -15.89 25.99 5.21
CA ASN A 341 -15.00 26.50 6.24
C ASN A 341 -14.33 25.33 6.96
N ILE A 342 -13.03 25.14 6.69
CA ILE A 342 -12.25 24.00 7.18
C ILE A 342 -10.93 24.46 7.78
N GLU A 343 -10.61 23.90 8.95
CA GLU A 343 -9.27 23.90 9.53
C GLU A 343 -8.80 22.46 9.74
N CYS A 344 -7.69 22.09 9.14
CA CYS A 344 -7.05 20.82 9.38
C CYS A 344 -5.57 20.99 9.69
N ASP A 345 -5.08 20.23 10.66
CA ASP A 345 -3.66 20.10 10.97
C ASP A 345 -3.32 18.62 11.17
N SER A 346 -2.19 18.20 10.63
CA SER A 346 -1.65 16.87 10.87
C SER A 346 -0.18 16.95 11.23
N TRP A 347 0.18 16.34 12.34
CA TRP A 347 1.56 16.19 12.80
C TRP A 347 1.98 14.73 12.69
N THR A 348 3.19 14.52 12.22
CA THR A 348 3.88 13.23 12.28
C THR A 348 5.11 13.40 13.14
N ALA A 349 5.24 12.62 14.21
CA ALA A 349 6.37 12.74 15.11
C ALA A 349 7.03 11.40 15.42
N PHE A 350 8.35 11.44 15.61
CA PHE A 350 9.16 10.30 15.99
C PHE A 350 8.88 9.84 17.42
N THR A 351 8.95 8.52 17.63
CA THR A 351 8.87 7.86 18.93
C THR A 351 9.79 6.63 18.95
N ASN A 352 10.01 6.05 20.12
CA ASN A 352 10.84 4.85 20.26
C ASN A 352 10.08 3.55 19.97
N LEU A 353 9.22 3.55 18.96
CA LEU A 353 8.49 2.39 18.45
C LEU A 353 9.06 1.92 17.10
N PRO A 354 8.72 0.69 16.64
CA PRO A 354 9.07 0.27 15.28
C PRO A 354 8.64 1.30 14.25
N PRO A 355 9.49 1.57 13.23
CA PRO A 355 9.19 2.59 12.22
C PRO A 355 7.88 2.28 11.49
N ALA A 356 6.99 3.26 11.43
CA ALA A 356 5.80 3.16 10.64
C ALA A 356 6.09 3.55 9.18
N GLY A 357 5.43 2.86 8.25
CA GLY A 357 5.64 3.05 6.82
C GLY A 357 4.37 2.84 6.00
N ALA A 358 4.54 2.63 4.71
CA ALA A 358 3.43 2.37 3.81
C ALA A 358 2.72 1.06 4.19
N MET A 359 1.41 1.12 4.33
CA MET A 359 0.54 -0.05 4.38
C MET A 359 -0.73 0.25 3.60
N ARG A 360 -1.27 -0.76 2.91
CA ARG A 360 -2.46 -0.72 2.03
C ARG A 360 -3.48 0.33 2.46
N GLY A 361 -3.67 1.38 1.65
CA GLY A 361 -4.51 2.55 1.94
C GLY A 361 -3.77 3.83 2.35
N TYR A 362 -2.50 3.75 2.83
CA TYR A 362 -1.59 4.89 3.01
C TYR A 362 -2.22 6.09 3.74
N GLY A 363 -2.69 5.88 4.99
CA GLY A 363 -3.32 6.92 5.83
C GLY A 363 -4.85 7.05 5.67
N ILE A 364 -5.39 6.70 4.51
CA ILE A 364 -6.83 6.78 4.26
C ILE A 364 -7.66 5.86 5.18
N PRO A 365 -7.27 4.60 5.49
CA PRO A 365 -8.05 3.76 6.41
C PRO A 365 -8.23 4.40 7.80
N GLN A 366 -7.17 5.04 8.33
CA GLN A 366 -7.20 5.72 9.62
C GLN A 366 -8.13 6.94 9.57
N ALA A 367 -7.95 7.80 8.55
CA ALA A 367 -8.78 8.99 8.36
C ALA A 367 -10.24 8.63 8.07
N THR A 368 -10.50 7.57 7.31
CA THR A 368 -11.85 7.08 7.02
C THR A 368 -12.50 6.53 8.28
N PHE A 369 -11.77 5.79 9.14
CA PHE A 369 -12.32 5.33 10.43
C PHE A 369 -12.77 6.52 11.28
N ALA A 370 -11.91 7.50 11.48
CA ALA A 370 -12.22 8.69 12.28
C ALA A 370 -13.37 9.51 11.68
N GLY A 371 -13.29 9.81 10.37
CA GLY A 371 -14.27 10.62 9.67
C GLY A 371 -15.66 9.99 9.61
N GLU A 372 -15.75 8.69 9.28
CA GLU A 372 -17.01 7.98 9.12
C GLU A 372 -17.66 7.61 10.46
N ALA A 373 -16.86 7.35 11.51
CA ALA A 373 -17.37 7.25 12.87
C ALA A 373 -17.98 8.58 13.33
N HIS A 374 -17.28 9.69 13.06
CA HIS A 374 -17.76 11.03 13.39
C HIS A 374 -19.05 11.40 12.66
N ILE A 375 -19.20 11.03 11.37
CA ILE A 375 -20.43 11.28 10.60
C ILE A 375 -21.63 10.52 11.18
N ASP A 376 -21.46 9.30 11.67
CA ASP A 376 -22.54 8.58 12.36
C ASP A 376 -22.85 9.22 13.74
N ASP A 377 -21.86 9.76 14.43
CA ASP A 377 -22.10 10.53 15.67
C ASP A 377 -22.85 11.85 15.36
N VAL A 378 -22.56 12.52 14.25
CA VAL A 378 -23.36 13.67 13.74
C VAL A 378 -24.78 13.23 13.40
N SER A 379 -24.94 12.11 12.68
CA SER A 379 -26.25 11.54 12.34
C SER A 379 -27.11 11.30 13.59
N LYS A 380 -26.50 10.72 14.64
CA LYS A 380 -27.14 10.50 15.93
C LYS A 380 -27.53 11.82 16.63
N ALA A 381 -26.65 12.82 16.62
CA ALA A 381 -26.92 14.13 17.22
C ALA A 381 -28.07 14.88 16.53
N LEU A 382 -28.22 14.69 15.23
CA LEU A 382 -29.31 15.24 14.42
C LEU A 382 -30.59 14.40 14.44
N ASN A 383 -30.55 13.21 15.04
CA ASN A 383 -31.61 12.19 14.93
C ASN A 383 -32.00 11.92 13.46
N MET A 384 -31.03 11.85 12.57
CA MET A 384 -31.17 11.64 11.13
C MET A 384 -30.66 10.25 10.72
N ASN A 385 -31.27 9.63 9.71
CA ASN A 385 -30.74 8.38 9.17
C ASN A 385 -29.34 8.59 8.55
N PRO A 386 -28.32 7.77 8.85
CA PRO A 386 -26.95 7.97 8.38
C PRO A 386 -26.80 7.91 6.86
N LEU A 387 -27.63 7.16 6.15
CA LEU A 387 -27.65 7.13 4.69
C LEU A 387 -28.25 8.44 4.12
N GLU A 388 -29.33 8.93 4.76
CA GLU A 388 -29.97 10.18 4.38
C GLU A 388 -29.04 11.39 4.57
N LEU A 389 -28.32 11.43 5.70
CA LEU A 389 -27.29 12.45 5.93
C LEU A 389 -26.23 12.43 4.82
N ARG A 390 -25.66 11.24 4.55
CA ARG A 390 -24.63 11.09 3.50
C ARG A 390 -25.11 11.46 2.09
N ARG A 391 -26.37 11.15 1.76
CA ARG A 391 -26.99 11.59 0.49
C ARG A 391 -26.97 13.12 0.31
N LYS A 392 -27.08 13.86 1.41
CA LYS A 392 -27.10 15.32 1.41
C LYS A 392 -25.70 15.94 1.33
N ILE A 393 -24.73 15.36 2.05
CA ILE A 393 -23.44 16.00 2.30
C ILE A 393 -22.27 15.43 1.51
N ALA A 394 -22.41 14.23 0.89
CA ALA A 394 -21.34 13.61 0.13
C ALA A 394 -20.99 14.46 -1.11
N MET A 395 -19.70 14.45 -1.49
CA MET A 395 -19.18 15.21 -2.63
C MET A 395 -20.02 14.98 -3.89
N PRO A 396 -20.59 16.05 -4.47
CA PRO A 396 -21.41 15.93 -5.67
C PRO A 396 -20.54 15.85 -6.95
N LYS A 397 -21.16 15.38 -8.03
CA LYS A 397 -20.60 15.52 -9.37
C LYS A 397 -20.34 16.98 -9.71
N GLY A 398 -19.20 17.25 -10.34
CA GLY A 398 -18.77 18.60 -10.73
C GLY A 398 -18.06 19.37 -9.61
N TYR A 399 -17.95 18.81 -8.40
CA TYR A 399 -17.16 19.43 -7.34
C TYR A 399 -15.70 19.55 -7.77
N LYS A 400 -15.15 20.75 -7.64
CA LYS A 400 -13.74 21.04 -7.87
C LYS A 400 -13.03 21.15 -6.54
N ASP A 401 -12.05 20.28 -6.34
CA ASP A 401 -11.21 20.31 -5.15
C ASP A 401 -10.28 21.53 -5.18
N GLU A 402 -10.33 22.33 -4.13
CA GLU A 402 -9.51 23.56 -4.03
C GLU A 402 -8.01 23.27 -3.90
N PHE A 403 -7.64 22.08 -3.40
CA PHE A 403 -6.24 21.67 -3.24
C PHE A 403 -5.63 21.13 -4.51
N SER A 404 -6.12 19.98 -4.96
CA SER A 404 -5.59 19.27 -6.12
C SER A 404 -6.03 19.92 -7.45
N LYS A 405 -7.03 20.82 -7.40
CA LYS A 405 -7.73 21.41 -8.56
C LYS A 405 -8.42 20.37 -9.44
N ASN A 406 -8.50 19.11 -8.98
CA ASN A 406 -9.21 18.05 -9.68
C ASN A 406 -10.73 18.27 -9.62
N VAL A 407 -11.40 17.76 -10.64
CA VAL A 407 -12.86 17.81 -10.73
C VAL A 407 -13.43 16.40 -10.56
N ASN A 408 -14.45 16.25 -9.73
CA ASN A 408 -15.20 15.02 -9.64
C ASN A 408 -16.11 14.87 -10.88
N TRP A 409 -15.75 14.02 -11.81
CA TRP A 409 -16.48 13.82 -13.08
C TRP A 409 -17.71 12.92 -12.96
N SER A 410 -17.84 12.15 -11.86
CA SER A 410 -18.86 11.13 -11.71
C SER A 410 -19.78 11.37 -10.50
N ASP A 411 -20.99 10.81 -10.54
CA ASP A 411 -21.90 10.73 -9.38
C ASP A 411 -21.70 9.44 -8.60
N SER A 412 -20.44 9.03 -8.43
CA SER A 412 -20.08 7.70 -7.94
C SER A 412 -20.46 7.47 -6.49
N PHE A 413 -20.34 8.47 -5.61
CA PHE A 413 -20.79 8.31 -4.23
C PHE A 413 -22.26 7.91 -4.16
N ARG A 414 -23.11 8.66 -4.87
CA ARG A 414 -24.53 8.40 -4.90
C ARG A 414 -24.84 7.03 -5.52
N ALA A 415 -24.24 6.72 -6.67
CA ALA A 415 -24.43 5.42 -7.33
C ALA A 415 -24.02 4.25 -6.42
N CYS A 416 -22.88 4.33 -5.73
CA CYS A 416 -22.42 3.29 -4.82
C CYS A 416 -23.32 3.16 -3.58
N MET A 417 -23.72 4.29 -2.97
CA MET A 417 -24.64 4.29 -1.83
C MET A 417 -25.98 3.62 -2.17
N GLU A 418 -26.61 4.00 -3.29
CA GLU A 418 -27.91 3.46 -3.68
C GLU A 418 -27.82 1.95 -4.04
N ALA A 419 -26.77 1.56 -4.78
CA ALA A 419 -26.57 0.16 -5.13
C ALA A 419 -26.38 -0.72 -3.88
N GLY A 420 -25.54 -0.27 -2.93
CA GLY A 420 -25.28 -0.98 -1.69
C GLY A 420 -26.50 -1.00 -0.76
N ALA A 421 -27.16 0.14 -0.56
CA ALA A 421 -28.36 0.22 0.27
C ALA A 421 -29.46 -0.73 -0.21
N LYS A 422 -29.70 -0.76 -1.53
CA LYS A 422 -30.65 -1.67 -2.15
C LYS A 422 -30.25 -3.15 -1.97
N ALA A 423 -28.98 -3.48 -2.23
CA ALA A 423 -28.50 -4.86 -2.16
C ALA A 423 -28.49 -5.43 -0.73
N THR A 424 -28.30 -4.56 0.29
CA THR A 424 -28.27 -4.95 1.69
C THR A 424 -29.59 -4.73 2.43
N ASP A 425 -30.61 -4.16 1.78
CA ASP A 425 -31.87 -3.76 2.43
C ASP A 425 -31.64 -2.81 3.63
N PHE A 426 -30.66 -1.94 3.48
CA PHE A 426 -30.09 -1.14 4.58
C PHE A 426 -31.14 -0.29 5.29
N GLU A 427 -31.99 0.44 4.55
CA GLU A 427 -32.94 1.39 5.17
C GLU A 427 -33.97 0.68 6.06
N ARG A 428 -34.49 -0.46 5.61
CA ARG A 428 -35.43 -1.27 6.39
C ARG A 428 -34.75 -1.87 7.63
N LEU A 429 -33.58 -2.49 7.44
CA LEU A 429 -32.84 -3.12 8.56
C LEU A 429 -32.36 -2.09 9.56
N TYR A 430 -31.89 -0.90 9.11
CA TYR A 430 -31.48 0.17 10.02
C TYR A 430 -32.63 0.64 10.90
N ALA A 431 -33.81 0.87 10.31
CA ALA A 431 -35.02 1.28 11.06
C ALA A 431 -35.53 0.18 11.99
N GLU A 432 -35.40 -1.10 11.58
CA GLU A 432 -35.78 -2.24 12.41
C GLU A 432 -34.87 -2.38 13.64
N TYR A 433 -33.56 -2.34 13.43
CA TYR A 433 -32.57 -2.55 14.49
C TYR A 433 -32.34 -1.32 15.38
N ALA A 434 -32.73 -0.14 14.95
CA ALA A 434 -32.73 1.07 15.79
C ALA A 434 -33.82 1.05 16.89
N LYS A 435 -34.80 0.14 16.80
CA LYS A 435 -35.80 -0.08 17.87
C LYS A 435 -35.12 -0.69 19.11
N PRO A 436 -35.59 -0.39 20.33
CA PRO A 436 -35.03 -0.96 21.54
C PRO A 436 -34.92 -2.48 21.49
N GLN A 437 -33.72 -3.02 21.62
CA GLN A 437 -33.45 -4.44 21.68
C GLN A 437 -33.06 -4.85 23.09
N THR A 438 -33.82 -5.77 23.69
CA THR A 438 -33.67 -6.20 25.13
C THR A 438 -32.99 -7.57 25.25
N GLY A 439 -32.76 -8.28 24.16
CA GLY A 439 -32.12 -9.60 24.17
C GLY A 439 -30.62 -9.56 24.45
N SER A 440 -30.06 -10.73 24.80
CA SER A 440 -28.60 -10.89 24.93
C SER A 440 -27.88 -10.80 23.59
N ILE A 441 -28.57 -11.08 22.50
CA ILE A 441 -28.09 -10.91 21.12
C ILE A 441 -28.78 -9.70 20.52
N ARG A 442 -28.01 -8.74 20.03
CA ARG A 442 -28.52 -7.54 19.36
C ARG A 442 -27.95 -7.47 17.94
N ARG A 443 -28.76 -6.99 17.01
CA ARG A 443 -28.36 -6.84 15.61
C ARG A 443 -28.30 -5.39 15.20
N GLY A 444 -27.42 -5.09 14.26
CA GLY A 444 -27.29 -3.76 13.69
C GLY A 444 -26.69 -3.78 12.31
N VAL A 445 -26.97 -2.71 11.57
CA VAL A 445 -26.36 -2.43 10.27
C VAL A 445 -25.68 -1.07 10.29
N GLY A 446 -24.57 -0.98 9.59
CA GLY A 446 -23.79 0.25 9.47
C GLY A 446 -23.23 0.41 8.06
N MET A 447 -22.91 1.65 7.73
CA MET A 447 -22.27 1.99 6.46
C MET A 447 -21.14 2.98 6.67
N ALA A 448 -20.25 3.06 5.68
CA ALA A 448 -19.18 4.05 5.62
C ALA A 448 -18.80 4.33 4.17
N LEU A 449 -18.48 5.57 3.84
CA LEU A 449 -17.94 5.94 2.54
C LEU A 449 -16.41 5.88 2.56
N TYR A 450 -15.79 5.89 1.40
CA TYR A 450 -14.37 6.19 1.24
C TYR A 450 -14.13 6.99 -0.04
N TRP A 451 -13.07 7.76 -0.01
CA TRP A 451 -12.45 8.41 -1.15
C TRP A 451 -10.99 7.95 -1.25
N TYR A 452 -10.47 7.84 -2.48
CA TYR A 452 -9.08 7.50 -2.69
C TYR A 452 -8.56 8.13 -3.98
N ASN A 453 -7.44 8.87 -3.92
CA ASN A 453 -6.76 9.38 -5.09
C ASN A 453 -5.79 8.34 -5.67
N THR A 454 -5.86 8.14 -6.98
CA THR A 454 -4.98 7.22 -7.70
C THR A 454 -3.59 7.85 -7.87
N GLY A 455 -2.53 7.15 -7.44
CA GLY A 455 -1.17 7.66 -7.55
C GLY A 455 -0.79 8.71 -6.51
N VAL A 456 0.31 9.43 -6.79
CA VAL A 456 0.94 10.37 -5.86
C VAL A 456 1.07 11.81 -6.40
N TRP A 457 0.67 12.07 -7.64
CA TRP A 457 0.66 13.43 -8.18
C TRP A 457 -0.28 14.34 -7.36
N PRO A 458 0.07 15.62 -7.09
CA PRO A 458 1.28 16.37 -7.50
C PRO A 458 2.45 16.29 -6.50
N ILE A 459 2.33 15.48 -5.44
CA ILE A 459 3.33 15.39 -4.35
C ILE A 459 4.65 14.79 -4.85
N SER A 460 4.59 13.84 -5.79
CA SER A 460 5.75 13.18 -6.38
C SER A 460 5.55 12.91 -7.86
N LEU A 461 6.64 12.54 -8.56
CA LEU A 461 6.62 12.17 -9.97
C LEU A 461 5.72 10.96 -10.21
N GLU A 462 4.80 11.08 -11.17
CA GLU A 462 4.00 9.98 -11.69
C GLU A 462 4.39 9.67 -13.13
N SER A 463 5.23 8.65 -13.29
CA SER A 463 5.64 8.17 -14.61
C SER A 463 5.78 6.65 -14.62
N SER A 464 5.63 6.08 -15.81
CA SER A 464 5.90 4.67 -16.11
C SER A 464 6.42 4.54 -17.52
N SER A 465 7.30 3.57 -17.73
CA SER A 465 7.82 3.26 -19.06
C SER A 465 7.45 1.82 -19.43
N CYS A 466 7.25 1.61 -20.72
CA CYS A 466 6.97 0.30 -21.29
C CYS A 466 7.77 0.14 -22.58
N ARG A 467 8.34 -1.05 -22.76
CA ARG A 467 8.92 -1.50 -24.02
C ARG A 467 8.14 -2.72 -24.52
N MET A 468 7.83 -2.74 -25.82
CA MET A 468 7.23 -3.89 -26.47
C MET A 468 8.10 -4.35 -27.63
N VAL A 469 8.24 -5.66 -27.75
CA VAL A 469 9.06 -6.32 -28.76
C VAL A 469 8.18 -7.31 -29.53
N LEU A 470 8.21 -7.24 -30.84
CA LEU A 470 7.61 -8.25 -31.70
C LEU A 470 8.60 -9.37 -31.94
N ASP A 471 8.29 -10.56 -31.42
CA ASP A 471 9.09 -11.77 -31.64
C ASP A 471 8.78 -12.44 -33.00
N GLN A 472 9.67 -13.33 -33.46
CA GLN A 472 9.59 -13.94 -34.79
C GLN A 472 8.33 -14.78 -35.02
N ASP A 473 7.76 -15.33 -33.97
CA ASP A 473 6.56 -16.14 -34.01
C ASP A 473 5.25 -15.28 -33.95
N GLY A 474 5.39 -13.96 -34.02
CA GLY A 474 4.27 -13.01 -33.91
C GLY A 474 3.81 -12.73 -32.48
N SER A 475 4.47 -13.28 -31.47
CA SER A 475 4.20 -12.96 -30.09
C SER A 475 4.74 -11.58 -29.70
N ILE A 476 4.18 -11.00 -28.63
CA ILE A 476 4.60 -9.69 -28.12
C ILE A 476 5.17 -9.85 -26.72
N GLN A 477 6.42 -9.49 -26.55
CA GLN A 477 7.01 -9.34 -25.21
C GLN A 477 6.75 -7.93 -24.71
N VAL A 478 6.16 -7.81 -23.52
CA VAL A 478 5.89 -6.54 -22.83
C VAL A 478 6.81 -6.41 -21.64
N GLN A 479 7.72 -5.44 -21.65
CA GLN A 479 8.63 -5.11 -20.56
C GLN A 479 8.17 -3.81 -19.92
N THR A 480 7.92 -3.82 -18.60
CA THR A 480 7.45 -2.64 -17.87
C THR A 480 8.17 -2.46 -16.54
N GLY A 481 8.34 -1.19 -16.11
CA GLY A 481 8.89 -0.85 -14.80
C GLY A 481 7.91 -1.07 -13.62
N GLU A 482 6.67 -1.43 -13.90
CA GLU A 482 5.67 -1.77 -12.89
C GLU A 482 5.92 -3.18 -12.31
N THR A 483 5.33 -3.49 -11.13
CA THR A 483 5.73 -4.68 -10.36
C THR A 483 4.54 -5.59 -10.04
N GLU A 484 4.60 -6.86 -10.45
CA GLU A 484 3.68 -7.92 -9.96
C GLU A 484 4.08 -8.33 -8.53
N ILE A 485 3.15 -8.23 -7.59
CA ILE A 485 3.34 -8.59 -6.17
C ILE A 485 2.28 -9.56 -5.65
N GLY A 486 1.55 -10.20 -6.56
CA GLY A 486 0.43 -11.11 -6.27
C GLY A 486 -0.95 -10.57 -6.65
N GLN A 487 -1.07 -9.28 -6.98
CA GLN A 487 -2.34 -8.61 -7.31
C GLN A 487 -2.88 -8.95 -8.71
N GLY A 488 -2.07 -9.51 -9.61
CA GLY A 488 -2.47 -9.88 -10.96
C GLY A 488 -2.13 -8.85 -12.04
N CYS A 489 -1.15 -8.01 -11.78
CA CYS A 489 -0.66 -6.96 -12.67
C CYS A 489 -0.29 -7.51 -14.06
N ASP A 490 0.49 -8.60 -14.14
CA ASP A 490 0.95 -9.17 -15.40
C ASP A 490 -0.22 -9.61 -16.30
N THR A 491 -1.27 -10.19 -15.70
CA THR A 491 -2.49 -10.59 -16.41
C THR A 491 -3.23 -9.37 -16.96
N VAL A 492 -3.40 -8.34 -16.15
CA VAL A 492 -4.08 -7.11 -16.54
C VAL A 492 -3.31 -6.39 -17.65
N TYR A 493 -2.00 -6.37 -17.56
CA TYR A 493 -1.14 -5.77 -18.58
C TYR A 493 -1.13 -6.55 -19.89
N ALA A 494 -1.19 -7.89 -19.84
CA ALA A 494 -1.37 -8.70 -21.03
C ALA A 494 -2.71 -8.39 -21.74
N GLN A 495 -3.82 -8.20 -20.98
CA GLN A 495 -5.11 -7.78 -21.54
C GLN A 495 -5.03 -6.40 -22.21
N MET A 496 -4.45 -5.43 -21.51
CA MET A 496 -4.29 -4.05 -22.02
C MET A 496 -3.40 -4.00 -23.28
N ALA A 497 -2.29 -4.75 -23.29
CA ALA A 497 -1.37 -4.80 -24.40
C ALA A 497 -2.00 -5.50 -25.62
N ALA A 498 -2.72 -6.61 -25.39
CA ALA A 498 -3.44 -7.31 -26.45
C ALA A 498 -4.43 -6.38 -27.18
N ASP A 499 -5.20 -5.60 -26.41
CA ASP A 499 -6.13 -4.61 -26.99
C ASP A 499 -5.43 -3.44 -27.66
N ALA A 500 -4.33 -2.92 -27.07
CA ALA A 500 -3.60 -1.77 -27.61
C ALA A 500 -2.87 -2.08 -28.93
N VAL A 501 -2.32 -3.29 -29.06
CA VAL A 501 -1.62 -3.72 -30.26
C VAL A 501 -2.58 -4.32 -31.29
N GLY A 502 -3.56 -5.09 -30.87
CA GLY A 502 -4.51 -5.81 -31.74
C GLY A 502 -4.15 -7.28 -31.95
N VAL A 503 -3.62 -7.93 -30.91
CA VAL A 503 -3.17 -9.33 -30.94
C VAL A 503 -3.97 -10.20 -29.96
N PRO A 504 -3.95 -11.53 -30.10
CA PRO A 504 -4.56 -12.43 -29.13
C PRO A 504 -3.91 -12.30 -27.76
N PHE A 505 -4.71 -12.41 -26.67
CA PHE A 505 -4.18 -12.39 -25.30
C PHE A 505 -3.10 -13.45 -25.06
N GLY A 506 -3.27 -14.66 -25.63
CA GLY A 506 -2.32 -15.77 -25.46
C GLY A 506 -0.97 -15.58 -26.14
N SER A 507 -0.82 -14.58 -27.01
CA SER A 507 0.46 -14.21 -27.65
C SER A 507 1.19 -13.06 -26.96
N VAL A 508 0.72 -12.61 -25.78
CA VAL A 508 1.36 -11.53 -25.02
C VAL A 508 2.07 -12.11 -23.79
N HIS A 509 3.37 -11.82 -23.68
CA HIS A 509 4.22 -12.22 -22.56
C HIS A 509 4.71 -11.00 -21.78
N VAL A 510 4.33 -10.88 -20.53
CA VAL A 510 4.67 -9.73 -19.68
C VAL A 510 5.89 -10.03 -18.81
N VAL A 511 6.87 -9.12 -18.85
CA VAL A 511 8.04 -9.09 -17.97
C VAL A 511 7.93 -7.83 -17.11
N SER A 512 7.35 -7.94 -15.92
CA SER A 512 7.11 -6.82 -15.02
C SER A 512 8.29 -6.60 -14.08
N SER A 513 9.07 -5.57 -14.28
CA SER A 513 10.13 -5.06 -13.37
C SER A 513 10.97 -6.15 -12.67
N GLN A 514 11.18 -7.27 -13.35
CA GLN A 514 11.86 -8.43 -12.77
C GLN A 514 13.38 -8.29 -12.77
N ASP A 515 13.90 -7.37 -13.57
CA ASP A 515 15.34 -7.13 -13.70
C ASP A 515 15.59 -5.69 -14.17
N THR A 516 16.28 -4.91 -13.37
CA THR A 516 16.54 -3.49 -13.67
C THR A 516 17.48 -3.27 -14.87
N ASP A 517 18.12 -4.30 -15.38
CA ASP A 517 18.91 -4.23 -16.62
C ASP A 517 18.05 -4.53 -17.86
N VAL A 518 16.90 -5.19 -17.70
CA VAL A 518 16.02 -5.63 -18.79
C VAL A 518 14.82 -4.70 -18.94
N THR A 519 14.16 -4.37 -17.83
CA THR A 519 12.92 -3.59 -17.87
C THR A 519 13.20 -2.08 -17.83
N PRO A 520 12.40 -1.26 -18.56
CA PRO A 520 12.51 0.19 -18.47
C PRO A 520 12.10 0.70 -17.09
N TYR A 521 12.43 1.97 -16.79
CA TYR A 521 12.16 2.55 -15.49
C TYR A 521 10.66 2.62 -15.18
N GLY A 522 10.33 2.27 -13.94
CA GLY A 522 9.04 2.51 -13.32
C GLY A 522 9.21 2.57 -11.80
N SER A 523 8.26 3.21 -11.13
CA SER A 523 8.33 3.42 -9.68
C SER A 523 7.90 2.18 -8.89
N GLY A 524 7.26 1.19 -9.52
CA GLY A 524 6.83 -0.06 -8.88
C GLY A 524 5.37 -0.06 -8.41
N ALA A 525 5.04 -0.98 -7.48
CA ALA A 525 3.68 -1.25 -7.04
C ALA A 525 3.35 -0.52 -5.73
N TYR A 526 2.65 0.61 -5.82
CA TYR A 526 2.11 1.38 -4.68
C TYR A 526 1.02 2.35 -5.14
N ALA A 527 0.34 3.01 -4.21
CA ALA A 527 -0.68 4.05 -4.44
C ALA A 527 -1.75 3.66 -5.48
N SER A 528 -1.99 2.36 -5.66
CA SER A 528 -2.95 1.76 -6.62
C SER A 528 -2.84 2.32 -8.04
N ARG A 529 -1.61 2.69 -8.46
CA ARG A 529 -1.32 3.45 -9.69
C ARG A 529 -1.21 2.60 -10.94
N GLN A 530 -1.01 1.31 -10.83
CA GLN A 530 -0.56 0.48 -11.94
C GLN A 530 -1.54 0.42 -13.12
N THR A 531 -2.83 0.17 -12.91
CA THR A 531 -3.81 0.15 -14.01
C THR A 531 -4.03 1.52 -14.66
N TYR A 532 -3.79 2.60 -13.91
CA TYR A 532 -3.92 3.97 -14.39
C TYR A 532 -2.61 4.43 -15.06
N VAL A 533 -1.52 4.56 -14.29
CA VAL A 533 -0.22 5.10 -14.79
C VAL A 533 0.49 4.12 -15.73
N GLY A 534 0.61 2.85 -15.32
CA GLY A 534 1.17 1.79 -16.16
C GLY A 534 0.31 1.53 -17.39
N GLY A 535 -1.02 1.62 -17.26
CA GLY A 535 -1.96 1.53 -18.39
C GLY A 535 -1.71 2.59 -19.47
N PHE A 536 -1.35 3.82 -19.08
CA PHE A 536 -0.94 4.87 -20.05
C PHE A 536 0.33 4.49 -20.82
N ALA A 537 1.34 3.96 -20.12
CA ALA A 537 2.58 3.54 -20.77
C ALA A 537 2.31 2.40 -21.77
N ILE A 538 1.48 1.42 -21.39
CA ILE A 538 1.08 0.30 -22.26
C ILE A 538 0.30 0.79 -23.47
N ALA A 539 -0.71 1.64 -23.27
CA ALA A 539 -1.51 2.18 -24.37
C ALA A 539 -0.64 2.95 -25.39
N LYS A 540 0.24 3.84 -24.89
CA LYS A 540 1.14 4.64 -25.72
C LYS A 540 2.14 3.78 -26.49
N THR A 541 2.76 2.81 -25.82
CA THR A 541 3.75 1.91 -26.44
C THR A 541 3.08 0.95 -27.42
N GLY A 542 1.89 0.40 -27.05
CA GLY A 542 1.13 -0.48 -27.93
C GLY A 542 0.67 0.19 -29.21
N ALA A 543 0.20 1.45 -29.12
CA ALA A 543 -0.13 2.24 -30.30
C ALA A 543 1.08 2.46 -31.22
N LEU A 544 2.24 2.79 -30.64
CA LEU A 544 3.48 2.98 -31.37
C LEU A 544 3.99 1.68 -32.03
N LEU A 545 3.89 0.55 -31.32
CA LEU A 545 4.26 -0.76 -31.89
C LEU A 545 3.33 -1.12 -33.06
N ARG A 546 2.02 -0.94 -32.87
CA ARG A 546 1.02 -1.17 -33.92
C ARG A 546 1.30 -0.32 -35.17
N GLU A 547 1.62 0.95 -35.01
CA GLU A 547 2.03 1.85 -36.09
C GLU A 547 3.22 1.27 -36.87
N ARG A 548 4.30 0.89 -36.17
CA ARG A 548 5.51 0.30 -36.79
C ARG A 548 5.25 -1.02 -37.53
N ILE A 549 4.35 -1.84 -36.99
CA ILE A 549 3.91 -3.08 -37.66
C ILE A 549 3.15 -2.75 -38.94
N LEU A 550 2.22 -1.80 -38.91
CA LEU A 550 1.43 -1.42 -40.09
C LEU A 550 2.27 -0.70 -41.15
N ASP A 551 3.27 0.07 -40.75
CA ASP A 551 4.24 0.68 -41.68
C ASP A 551 5.07 -0.38 -42.41
N TYR A 552 5.49 -1.44 -41.68
CA TYR A 552 6.19 -2.53 -42.34
C TYR A 552 5.26 -3.39 -43.23
N ALA A 553 4.01 -3.60 -42.81
CA ALA A 553 2.98 -4.23 -43.64
C ALA A 553 2.70 -3.44 -44.93
N HIS A 554 2.69 -2.10 -44.86
CA HIS A 554 2.60 -1.22 -46.03
C HIS A 554 3.77 -1.48 -47.01
N LYS A 555 4.98 -1.62 -46.51
CA LYS A 555 6.17 -1.91 -47.36
C LYS A 555 5.99 -3.24 -48.09
N LEU A 556 5.55 -4.30 -47.42
CA LEU A 556 5.37 -5.61 -48.01
C LEU A 556 4.20 -5.68 -49.01
N THR A 557 3.04 -5.12 -48.62
CA THR A 557 1.81 -5.21 -49.42
C THR A 557 1.65 -4.14 -50.47
N ARG A 558 2.43 -3.05 -50.40
CA ARG A 558 2.27 -1.82 -51.19
C ARG A 558 0.91 -1.11 -50.98
N MET A 559 0.12 -1.53 -50.01
CA MET A 559 -1.16 -0.89 -49.67
C MET A 559 -0.92 0.30 -48.72
N PRO A 560 -1.65 1.41 -48.88
CA PRO A 560 -1.60 2.52 -47.91
C PRO A 560 -1.93 2.07 -46.49
N VAL A 561 -1.21 2.58 -45.49
CA VAL A 561 -1.42 2.26 -44.07
C VAL A 561 -2.88 2.50 -43.65
N SER A 562 -3.52 3.55 -44.22
CA SER A 562 -4.95 3.84 -43.99
C SER A 562 -5.91 2.67 -44.32
N ASN A 563 -5.51 1.80 -45.27
CA ASN A 563 -6.29 0.64 -45.72
C ASN A 563 -5.89 -0.65 -44.98
N LEU A 564 -4.89 -0.60 -44.10
CA LEU A 564 -4.41 -1.75 -43.34
C LEU A 564 -4.88 -1.67 -41.90
N ASP A 565 -5.12 -2.82 -41.28
CA ASP A 565 -5.37 -2.97 -39.85
C ASP A 565 -4.68 -4.21 -39.31
N LEU A 566 -4.46 -4.24 -37.98
CA LEU A 566 -3.98 -5.42 -37.25
C LEU A 566 -5.09 -5.92 -36.33
N VAL A 567 -5.63 -7.08 -36.61
CA VAL A 567 -6.76 -7.67 -35.90
C VAL A 567 -6.46 -9.10 -35.51
N GLU A 568 -6.48 -9.40 -34.22
CA GLU A 568 -6.20 -10.76 -33.70
C GLU A 568 -4.91 -11.38 -34.27
N GLY A 569 -3.83 -10.57 -34.34
CA GLY A 569 -2.54 -11.02 -34.85
C GLY A 569 -2.45 -11.22 -36.35
N ARG A 570 -3.34 -10.62 -37.15
CA ARG A 570 -3.37 -10.69 -38.61
C ARG A 570 -3.45 -9.31 -39.20
N ILE A 571 -2.65 -9.11 -40.27
CA ILE A 571 -2.74 -7.91 -41.11
C ILE A 571 -3.93 -8.10 -42.02
N VAL A 572 -4.89 -7.19 -41.94
CA VAL A 572 -6.13 -7.23 -42.72
C VAL A 572 -6.34 -5.97 -43.54
N ARG A 573 -7.03 -6.10 -44.66
CA ARG A 573 -7.50 -4.94 -45.46
C ARG A 573 -8.78 -4.40 -44.84
N LYS A 574 -8.80 -3.12 -44.42
CA LYS A 574 -9.95 -2.49 -43.71
C LYS A 574 -11.29 -2.59 -44.43
N PRO A 575 -11.39 -2.35 -45.75
CA PRO A 575 -12.70 -2.27 -46.43
C PRO A 575 -13.53 -3.57 -46.35
N ASP A 576 -12.87 -4.73 -46.38
CA ASP A 576 -13.53 -6.04 -46.50
C ASP A 576 -13.06 -7.08 -45.48
N GLY A 577 -12.03 -6.76 -44.69
CA GLY A 577 -11.48 -7.68 -43.68
C GLY A 577 -10.66 -8.83 -44.27
N GLU A 578 -10.25 -8.75 -45.56
CA GLU A 578 -9.38 -9.77 -46.15
C GLU A 578 -8.07 -9.88 -45.40
N VAL A 579 -7.71 -11.10 -44.97
CA VAL A 579 -6.42 -11.39 -44.33
C VAL A 579 -5.33 -11.39 -45.40
N LEU A 580 -4.35 -10.53 -45.21
CA LEU A 580 -3.23 -10.39 -46.13
C LEU A 580 -2.01 -11.23 -45.71
N MET A 581 -1.74 -11.30 -44.41
CA MET A 581 -0.68 -12.13 -43.81
C MET A 581 -0.87 -12.28 -42.31
N ASP A 582 -0.27 -13.31 -41.73
CA ASP A 582 -0.16 -13.47 -40.28
C ASP A 582 0.99 -12.60 -39.71
N LEU A 583 0.88 -12.23 -38.43
CA LEU A 583 1.91 -11.40 -37.77
C LEU A 583 3.24 -12.12 -37.65
N ALA A 584 3.25 -13.45 -37.51
CA ALA A 584 4.46 -14.28 -37.52
C ALA A 584 5.21 -14.20 -38.88
N GLU A 585 4.46 -14.26 -39.97
CA GLU A 585 5.03 -14.09 -41.34
C GLU A 585 5.68 -12.71 -41.50
N LEU A 586 4.96 -11.65 -41.09
CA LEU A 586 5.49 -10.28 -41.12
C LEU A 586 6.73 -10.13 -40.25
N ALA A 587 6.73 -10.66 -39.02
CA ALA A 587 7.83 -10.55 -38.07
C ALA A 587 9.09 -11.28 -38.59
N THR A 588 8.91 -12.47 -39.18
CA THR A 588 9.98 -13.25 -39.82
C THR A 588 10.57 -12.51 -40.98
N GLU A 589 9.72 -12.00 -41.90
CA GLU A 589 10.17 -11.22 -43.04
C GLU A 589 10.90 -9.94 -42.62
N ALA A 590 10.40 -9.24 -41.60
CA ALA A 590 11.02 -8.03 -41.08
C ALA A 590 12.42 -8.29 -40.52
N LEU A 591 12.62 -9.37 -39.79
CA LEU A 591 13.90 -9.63 -39.13
C LEU A 591 14.93 -10.26 -40.08
N TYR A 592 14.51 -11.16 -40.97
CA TYR A 592 15.42 -11.94 -41.82
C TYR A 592 15.52 -11.45 -43.26
N SER A 593 14.92 -10.30 -43.58
CA SER A 593 15.06 -9.68 -44.90
C SER A 593 16.54 -9.39 -45.24
N MET A 594 17.01 -9.88 -46.40
CA MET A 594 18.36 -9.62 -46.88
C MET A 594 18.56 -8.16 -47.33
N GLU A 595 17.48 -7.42 -47.57
CA GLU A 595 17.54 -6.03 -48.05
C GLU A 595 17.37 -5.01 -46.93
N ASP A 596 16.52 -5.30 -45.94
CA ASP A 596 16.14 -4.34 -44.88
C ASP A 596 15.75 -5.09 -43.61
N SER A 597 16.72 -5.69 -42.93
CA SER A 597 16.52 -6.39 -41.67
C SER A 597 16.13 -5.42 -40.54
N ARG A 598 15.00 -5.66 -39.87
CA ARG A 598 14.48 -4.85 -38.75
C ARG A 598 13.92 -5.71 -37.64
N HIS A 599 14.33 -5.46 -36.42
CA HIS A 599 13.63 -5.93 -35.24
C HIS A 599 12.59 -4.89 -34.86
N ILE A 600 11.30 -5.21 -35.02
CA ILE A 600 10.20 -4.25 -34.73
C ILE A 600 9.97 -4.18 -33.23
N THR A 601 10.31 -3.04 -32.66
CA THR A 601 10.17 -2.76 -31.24
C THR A 601 9.58 -1.39 -31.02
N ALA A 602 8.99 -1.12 -29.84
CA ALA A 602 8.56 0.21 -29.43
C ALA A 602 8.86 0.43 -27.95
N GLU A 603 9.21 1.66 -27.58
CA GLU A 603 9.40 2.06 -26.19
C GLU A 603 8.84 3.47 -26.00
N ALA A 604 8.10 3.67 -24.88
CA ALA A 604 7.59 4.97 -24.52
C ALA A 604 7.49 5.13 -23.00
N THR A 605 7.66 6.38 -22.55
CA THR A 605 7.38 6.81 -21.19
C THR A 605 6.09 7.63 -21.16
N ALA A 606 5.21 7.35 -20.23
CA ALA A 606 4.05 8.15 -19.92
C ALA A 606 4.28 8.88 -18.58
N GLN A 607 4.13 10.20 -18.58
CA GLN A 607 4.08 11.03 -17.40
C GLN A 607 2.64 11.50 -17.19
N ILE A 608 2.11 11.33 -16.00
CA ILE A 608 0.74 11.70 -15.65
C ILE A 608 0.78 12.93 -14.74
N LYS A 609 -0.05 13.93 -15.06
CA LYS A 609 -0.19 15.18 -14.31
C LYS A 609 -1.65 15.39 -13.84
N SER A 610 -2.32 14.29 -13.51
CA SER A 610 -3.69 14.28 -13.00
C SER A 610 -3.87 13.15 -11.99
N ASN A 611 -4.90 13.26 -11.17
CA ASN A 611 -5.36 12.19 -10.28
C ASN A 611 -6.77 11.77 -10.67
N ALA A 612 -7.00 10.47 -10.69
CA ALA A 612 -8.34 9.91 -10.77
C ALA A 612 -8.83 9.56 -9.35
N TYR A 613 -10.10 9.88 -9.06
CA TYR A 613 -10.72 9.59 -7.78
C TYR A 613 -11.50 8.28 -7.83
N SER A 614 -11.14 7.33 -6.98
CA SER A 614 -11.95 6.14 -6.69
C SER A 614 -12.85 6.42 -5.50
N PHE A 615 -14.10 5.96 -5.62
CA PHE A 615 -15.12 6.13 -4.62
C PHE A 615 -15.75 4.79 -4.24
N GLY A 616 -16.37 4.75 -3.09
CA GLY A 616 -17.18 3.61 -2.72
C GLY A 616 -17.69 3.69 -1.31
N CYS A 617 -18.32 2.59 -0.90
CA CYS A 617 -18.85 2.45 0.44
C CYS A 617 -18.80 0.99 0.89
N ALA A 618 -18.81 0.80 2.22
CA ALA A 618 -19.04 -0.50 2.83
C ALA A 618 -20.39 -0.50 3.57
N TYR A 619 -21.02 -1.67 3.58
CA TYR A 619 -22.20 -2.00 4.39
C TYR A 619 -21.87 -3.22 5.24
N ALA A 620 -22.14 -3.14 6.54
CA ALA A 620 -21.91 -4.22 7.48
C ALA A 620 -23.22 -4.57 8.21
N GLU A 621 -23.48 -5.86 8.38
CA GLU A 621 -24.50 -6.37 9.31
C GLU A 621 -23.80 -7.16 10.40
N VAL A 622 -24.12 -6.84 11.67
CA VAL A 622 -23.49 -7.47 12.82
C VAL A 622 -24.51 -8.06 13.79
N GLU A 623 -24.04 -9.05 14.52
CA GLU A 623 -24.66 -9.59 15.71
C GLU A 623 -23.71 -9.34 16.89
N VAL A 624 -24.22 -8.69 17.94
CA VAL A 624 -23.47 -8.37 19.16
C VAL A 624 -24.02 -9.25 20.29
N ASP A 625 -23.19 -10.14 20.79
CA ASP A 625 -23.47 -10.90 22.02
C ASP A 625 -23.11 -10.06 23.23
N MET A 626 -24.12 -9.59 23.94
CA MET A 626 -23.96 -8.71 25.11
C MET A 626 -23.38 -9.45 26.32
N LYS A 627 -23.56 -10.78 26.43
CA LYS A 627 -23.03 -11.59 27.53
C LYS A 627 -21.57 -11.94 27.34
N LEU A 628 -21.20 -12.32 26.11
CA LEU A 628 -19.82 -12.68 25.75
C LEU A 628 -19.00 -11.45 25.35
N CYS A 629 -19.61 -10.28 25.24
CA CYS A 629 -18.99 -9.06 24.69
C CYS A 629 -18.25 -9.36 23.36
N LYS A 630 -18.96 -9.99 22.43
CA LYS A 630 -18.39 -10.44 21.15
C LYS A 630 -19.23 -9.93 19.98
N VAL A 631 -18.55 -9.46 18.94
CA VAL A 631 -19.16 -9.08 17.68
C VAL A 631 -18.96 -10.22 16.68
N LYS A 632 -20.03 -10.61 16.01
CA LYS A 632 -19.99 -11.46 14.81
C LYS A 632 -20.49 -10.63 13.65
N VAL A 633 -19.63 -10.42 12.64
CA VAL A 633 -20.08 -9.85 11.37
C VAL A 633 -20.79 -10.93 10.58
N LEU A 634 -22.04 -10.67 10.20
CA LEU A 634 -22.86 -11.62 9.45
C LEU A 634 -22.68 -11.44 7.95
N ARG A 635 -22.60 -10.18 7.51
CA ARG A 635 -22.43 -9.76 6.13
C ARG A 635 -21.57 -8.54 6.05
N LEU A 636 -20.67 -8.52 5.07
CA LEU A 636 -19.87 -7.35 4.73
C LEU A 636 -19.89 -7.18 3.21
N MET A 637 -20.39 -6.04 2.74
CA MET A 637 -20.45 -5.70 1.33
C MET A 637 -19.67 -4.43 1.07
N ASN A 638 -18.78 -4.48 0.07
CA ASN A 638 -18.12 -3.27 -0.45
C ASN A 638 -18.63 -2.97 -1.87
N VAL A 639 -18.96 -1.71 -2.11
CA VAL A 639 -19.35 -1.18 -3.42
C VAL A 639 -18.28 -0.22 -3.89
N HIS A 640 -17.77 -0.43 -5.11
CA HIS A 640 -16.63 0.34 -5.64
C HIS A 640 -16.93 0.98 -6.99
N ASP A 641 -16.46 2.22 -7.17
CA ASP A 641 -16.17 2.80 -8.46
C ASP A 641 -14.64 2.88 -8.64
N CYS A 642 -14.09 1.91 -9.35
CA CYS A 642 -12.69 1.87 -9.79
C CYS A 642 -12.55 2.16 -11.30
N GLY A 643 -13.52 2.86 -11.88
CA GLY A 643 -13.60 3.06 -13.32
C GLY A 643 -14.04 1.79 -14.04
N LYS A 644 -13.50 1.58 -15.23
CA LYS A 644 -13.76 0.36 -16.01
C LYS A 644 -12.97 -0.83 -15.45
N LEU A 645 -13.66 -1.96 -15.28
CA LEU A 645 -13.02 -3.21 -14.88
C LEU A 645 -12.19 -3.79 -16.03
N VAL A 646 -10.92 -4.08 -15.78
CA VAL A 646 -10.06 -4.77 -16.77
C VAL A 646 -10.26 -6.29 -16.68
N ASN A 647 -10.22 -6.82 -15.44
CA ASN A 647 -10.50 -8.21 -15.17
C ASN A 647 -11.42 -8.31 -13.93
N PRO A 648 -12.73 -8.54 -14.12
CA PRO A 648 -13.71 -8.54 -13.03
C PRO A 648 -13.37 -9.50 -11.87
N LYS A 649 -12.91 -10.72 -12.17
CA LYS A 649 -12.54 -11.70 -11.13
C LYS A 649 -11.34 -11.28 -10.30
N LEU A 650 -10.32 -10.69 -10.92
CA LEU A 650 -9.16 -10.17 -10.20
C LEU A 650 -9.51 -8.92 -9.38
N ALA A 651 -10.41 -8.09 -9.90
CA ALA A 651 -10.95 -6.95 -9.16
C ALA A 651 -11.71 -7.40 -7.90
N GLU A 652 -12.60 -8.38 -8.02
CA GLU A 652 -13.33 -8.97 -6.89
C GLU A 652 -12.37 -9.54 -5.83
N ALA A 653 -11.31 -10.25 -6.25
CA ALA A 653 -10.29 -10.78 -5.33
C ALA A 653 -9.56 -9.67 -4.56
N GLN A 654 -9.26 -8.52 -5.21
CA GLN A 654 -8.68 -7.36 -4.52
C GLN A 654 -9.65 -6.77 -3.49
N VAL A 655 -10.93 -6.70 -3.80
CA VAL A 655 -11.96 -6.21 -2.86
C VAL A 655 -12.04 -7.11 -1.64
N HIS A 656 -12.15 -8.43 -1.81
CA HIS A 656 -12.21 -9.39 -0.71
C HIS A 656 -10.96 -9.32 0.19
N GLY A 657 -9.76 -9.24 -0.40
CA GLY A 657 -8.53 -9.09 0.37
C GLY A 657 -8.45 -7.79 1.17
N GLY A 658 -8.97 -6.68 0.64
CA GLY A 658 -9.05 -5.41 1.38
C GLY A 658 -10.11 -5.44 2.49
N MET A 659 -11.25 -6.06 2.23
CA MET A 659 -12.30 -6.28 3.25
C MET A 659 -11.78 -7.11 4.43
N SER A 660 -11.03 -8.18 4.16
CA SER A 660 -10.39 -9.02 5.19
C SER A 660 -9.47 -8.20 6.09
N MET A 661 -8.59 -7.37 5.51
CA MET A 661 -7.74 -6.46 6.29
C MET A 661 -8.55 -5.46 7.12
N GLY A 662 -9.58 -4.85 6.54
CA GLY A 662 -10.43 -3.90 7.24
C GLY A 662 -11.25 -4.54 8.36
N LEU A 663 -11.64 -5.80 8.21
CA LEU A 663 -12.33 -6.59 9.24
C LEU A 663 -11.40 -6.87 10.44
N GLY A 664 -10.16 -7.33 10.19
CA GLY A 664 -9.15 -7.52 11.21
C GLY A 664 -8.81 -6.21 11.94
N TYR A 665 -8.67 -5.13 11.20
CA TYR A 665 -8.44 -3.78 11.74
C TYR A 665 -9.57 -3.30 12.66
N ALA A 666 -10.83 -3.65 12.32
CA ALA A 666 -11.99 -3.31 13.12
C ALA A 666 -12.07 -4.06 14.45
N LEU A 667 -11.69 -5.34 14.50
CA LEU A 667 -12.11 -6.24 15.57
C LEU A 667 -10.97 -6.92 16.35
N SER A 668 -9.77 -7.10 15.76
CA SER A 668 -8.78 -8.00 16.37
C SER A 668 -7.32 -7.54 16.29
N GLU A 669 -6.92 -6.87 15.22
CA GLU A 669 -5.52 -6.60 14.97
C GLU A 669 -5.00 -5.35 15.71
N LYS A 670 -3.97 -5.56 16.52
CA LYS A 670 -3.22 -4.50 17.21
C LYS A 670 -1.86 -5.05 17.64
N LEU A 671 -0.79 -4.36 17.30
CA LEU A 671 0.53 -4.62 17.86
C LEU A 671 0.63 -3.94 19.24
N LEU A 672 1.02 -4.70 20.25
CA LEU A 672 1.10 -4.27 21.65
C LEU A 672 2.55 -4.07 22.06
N PHE A 673 2.78 -3.03 22.86
CA PHE A 673 4.11 -2.71 23.40
C PHE A 673 4.03 -2.54 24.92
N ASP A 674 5.07 -2.98 25.60
CA ASP A 674 5.26 -2.73 27.01
C ASP A 674 5.66 -1.26 27.23
N GLU A 675 4.87 -0.52 28.01
CA GLU A 675 5.09 0.91 28.22
C GLU A 675 6.37 1.24 28.98
N LYS A 676 6.93 0.27 29.72
CA LYS A 676 8.13 0.46 30.55
C LYS A 676 9.42 0.12 29.83
N THR A 677 9.36 -0.70 28.79
CA THR A 677 10.55 -1.22 28.10
C THR A 677 10.54 -0.97 26.59
N GLY A 678 9.39 -0.60 25.99
CA GLY A 678 9.21 -0.51 24.55
C GLY A 678 9.17 -1.87 23.83
N ARG A 679 9.24 -2.99 24.58
CA ARG A 679 9.24 -4.34 24.02
C ARG A 679 7.90 -4.68 23.36
N PRO A 680 7.88 -5.25 22.14
CA PRO A 680 6.68 -5.79 21.54
C PRO A 680 6.21 -7.05 22.31
N LEU A 681 4.91 -7.11 22.63
CA LEU A 681 4.32 -8.15 23.49
C LEU A 681 3.68 -9.30 22.70
N ASN A 682 3.30 -9.07 21.45
CA ASN A 682 2.59 -10.03 20.61
C ASN A 682 3.16 -10.12 19.18
N ALA A 683 4.47 -10.07 19.07
CA ALA A 683 5.20 -10.09 17.80
C ALA A 683 5.29 -11.49 17.16
N ASN A 684 4.18 -12.21 17.07
CA ASN A 684 4.09 -13.54 16.45
C ASN A 684 2.64 -13.84 16.05
N LEU A 685 2.42 -14.83 15.15
CA LEU A 685 1.08 -15.17 14.65
C LEU A 685 0.20 -15.94 15.65
N LEU A 686 0.74 -16.35 16.82
CA LEU A 686 -0.07 -16.95 17.88
C LEU A 686 -0.80 -15.87 18.70
N ASP A 687 -0.10 -14.79 19.04
CA ASP A 687 -0.60 -13.74 19.93
C ASP A 687 -1.19 -12.56 19.17
N TYR A 688 -0.66 -12.20 18.01
CA TYR A 688 -1.26 -11.25 17.08
C TYR A 688 -2.46 -11.90 16.38
N LYS A 689 -3.65 -11.37 16.64
CA LYS A 689 -4.91 -12.02 16.24
C LYS A 689 -5.31 -11.69 14.81
N LEU A 690 -4.60 -12.29 13.85
CA LEU A 690 -5.02 -12.29 12.45
C LEU A 690 -6.25 -13.19 12.29
N LEU A 691 -7.25 -12.73 11.53
CA LEU A 691 -8.46 -13.49 11.28
C LEU A 691 -8.19 -14.75 10.44
N THR A 692 -8.79 -15.86 10.83
CA THR A 692 -8.75 -17.12 10.09
C THR A 692 -9.90 -17.19 9.08
N PHE A 693 -9.86 -18.19 8.20
CA PHE A 693 -10.94 -18.44 7.24
C PHE A 693 -12.33 -18.56 7.91
N MET A 694 -12.40 -19.12 9.11
CA MET A 694 -13.64 -19.32 9.85
C MET A 694 -14.21 -18.05 10.49
N ASP A 695 -13.42 -17.00 10.59
CA ASP A 695 -13.84 -15.72 11.19
C ASP A 695 -14.47 -14.76 10.16
N HIS A 696 -14.37 -15.10 8.87
CA HIS A 696 -14.88 -14.24 7.81
C HIS A 696 -16.38 -14.37 7.65
N PRO A 697 -17.10 -13.24 7.48
CA PRO A 697 -18.53 -13.23 7.14
C PRO A 697 -18.76 -13.59 5.67
N ARG A 698 -20.02 -13.58 5.26
CA ARG A 698 -20.35 -13.46 3.85
C ARG A 698 -19.83 -12.13 3.31
N MET A 699 -18.82 -12.19 2.44
CA MET A 699 -18.23 -11.02 1.79
C MET A 699 -18.73 -10.88 0.35
N GLU A 700 -19.10 -9.66 -0.03
CA GLU A 700 -19.68 -9.38 -1.35
C GLU A 700 -19.05 -8.10 -1.92
N ALA A 701 -18.73 -8.12 -3.21
CA ALA A 701 -18.22 -6.98 -3.96
C ALA A 701 -19.22 -6.57 -5.03
N LEU A 702 -19.54 -5.27 -5.11
CA LEU A 702 -20.30 -4.67 -6.20
C LEU A 702 -19.44 -3.60 -6.88
N PHE A 703 -19.67 -3.41 -8.18
CA PHE A 703 -18.97 -2.40 -8.95
C PHE A 703 -19.95 -1.47 -9.66
N CYS A 704 -19.74 -0.17 -9.50
CA CYS A 704 -20.43 0.89 -10.22
C CYS A 704 -19.43 1.47 -11.23
N GLU A 705 -19.40 0.96 -12.44
CA GLU A 705 -18.42 1.34 -13.45
C GLU A 705 -18.70 2.75 -14.01
N ASN A 706 -17.82 3.70 -13.70
CA ASN A 706 -17.78 5.02 -14.31
C ASN A 706 -16.38 5.22 -14.93
N ALA A 707 -16.27 5.04 -16.23
CA ALA A 707 -14.99 5.16 -16.93
C ALA A 707 -14.33 6.52 -16.66
N GLU A 708 -13.07 6.49 -16.24
CA GLU A 708 -12.28 7.69 -15.99
C GLU A 708 -11.85 8.33 -17.31
N PRO A 709 -12.28 9.54 -17.61
CA PRO A 709 -11.98 10.16 -18.91
C PRO A 709 -10.49 10.48 -19.10
N THR A 710 -9.72 10.58 -18.02
CA THR A 710 -8.27 10.81 -18.07
C THR A 710 -7.47 9.51 -18.19
N SER A 711 -8.10 8.34 -18.23
CA SER A 711 -7.45 7.03 -18.37
C SER A 711 -7.69 6.42 -19.73
N PRO A 712 -6.67 5.91 -20.45
CA PRO A 712 -6.87 5.30 -21.77
C PRO A 712 -7.74 4.05 -21.76
N PHE A 713 -7.80 3.34 -20.61
CA PHE A 713 -8.66 2.19 -20.39
C PHE A 713 -9.84 2.47 -19.44
N GLY A 714 -10.05 3.74 -19.06
CA GLY A 714 -11.11 4.15 -18.15
C GLY A 714 -10.96 3.70 -16.70
N THR A 715 -9.76 3.27 -16.28
CA THR A 715 -9.47 2.68 -14.95
C THR A 715 -9.18 3.73 -13.89
N LYS A 716 -9.41 3.39 -12.61
CA LYS A 716 -9.01 4.13 -11.41
C LYS A 716 -8.43 3.15 -10.36
N ALA A 717 -8.03 3.67 -9.19
CA ALA A 717 -7.49 2.86 -8.10
C ALA A 717 -8.47 1.79 -7.60
N LEU A 718 -7.95 0.58 -7.31
CA LEU A 718 -8.69 -0.50 -6.66
C LEU A 718 -7.87 -1.26 -5.62
N GLY A 719 -6.54 -1.31 -5.75
CA GLY A 719 -5.70 -2.15 -4.89
C GLY A 719 -5.82 -1.84 -3.39
N GLU A 720 -5.89 -0.57 -3.02
CA GLU A 720 -5.91 -0.09 -1.62
C GLU A 720 -7.29 0.30 -1.11
N PRO A 721 -8.17 0.95 -1.90
CA PRO A 721 -9.48 1.43 -1.47
C PRO A 721 -10.33 0.42 -0.68
N PRO A 722 -10.36 -0.87 -1.01
CA PRO A 722 -11.20 -1.85 -0.31
C PRO A 722 -10.91 -2.00 1.18
N ALA A 723 -9.74 -1.58 1.66
CA ALA A 723 -9.37 -1.65 3.07
C ALA A 723 -9.85 -0.43 3.89
N CYS A 724 -10.41 0.61 3.26
CA CYS A 724 -10.67 1.89 3.92
C CYS A 724 -11.97 1.90 4.73
N SER A 725 -13.06 1.42 4.17
CA SER A 725 -14.41 1.58 4.74
C SER A 725 -14.95 0.43 5.61
N PRO A 726 -14.41 -0.81 5.62
CA PRO A 726 -14.98 -1.89 6.44
C PRO A 726 -14.97 -1.59 7.94
N ALA A 727 -13.88 -1.08 8.49
CA ALA A 727 -13.76 -0.82 9.93
C ALA A 727 -14.80 0.17 10.46
N PRO A 728 -14.98 1.37 9.86
CA PRO A 728 -16.02 2.28 10.32
C PRO A 728 -17.43 1.74 10.05
N ALA A 729 -17.69 1.00 8.96
CA ALA A 729 -19.00 0.40 8.73
C ALA A 729 -19.39 -0.60 9.83
N ILE A 730 -18.43 -1.42 10.29
CA ILE A 730 -18.62 -2.36 11.41
C ILE A 730 -18.86 -1.59 12.72
N ARG A 731 -18.06 -0.54 13.00
CA ARG A 731 -18.26 0.33 14.18
C ARG A 731 -19.66 0.94 14.19
N ASN A 732 -20.13 1.42 13.05
CA ASN A 732 -21.43 2.05 12.89
C ASN A 732 -22.57 1.03 13.01
N ALA A 733 -22.35 -0.23 12.57
CA ALA A 733 -23.30 -1.32 12.81
C ALA A 733 -23.43 -1.68 14.30
N ILE A 734 -22.33 -1.67 15.05
CA ILE A 734 -22.34 -1.87 16.50
C ILE A 734 -23.08 -0.72 17.20
N LEU A 735 -22.89 0.52 16.76
CA LEU A 735 -23.66 1.68 17.28
C LEU A 735 -25.16 1.50 17.04
N ASN A 736 -25.58 1.07 15.85
CA ASN A 736 -26.99 0.81 15.55
C ASN A 736 -27.55 -0.34 16.41
N ALA A 737 -26.77 -1.40 16.66
CA ALA A 737 -27.19 -2.55 17.47
C ALA A 737 -27.35 -2.23 18.97
N THR A 738 -26.49 -1.37 19.52
CA THR A 738 -26.32 -1.22 20.96
C THR A 738 -26.61 0.18 21.49
N GLY A 739 -26.61 1.20 20.60
CA GLY A 739 -26.65 2.61 20.98
C GLY A 739 -25.34 3.16 21.54
N VAL A 740 -24.28 2.31 21.66
CA VAL A 740 -22.96 2.68 22.20
C VAL A 740 -22.01 3.03 21.08
N ALA A 741 -21.44 4.23 21.14
CA ALA A 741 -20.40 4.68 20.23
C ALA A 741 -19.02 4.19 20.69
N PHE A 742 -18.20 3.78 19.72
CA PHE A 742 -16.80 3.40 19.92
C PHE A 742 -15.91 4.39 19.18
N ASP A 743 -14.91 4.88 19.85
CA ASP A 743 -13.98 5.92 19.40
C ASP A 743 -12.59 5.37 19.04
N ALA A 744 -12.42 4.07 19.16
CA ALA A 744 -11.16 3.42 18.79
C ALA A 744 -11.40 2.05 18.16
N CYS A 745 -10.49 1.61 17.31
CA CYS A 745 -10.36 0.22 16.87
C CYS A 745 -9.01 -0.36 17.35
N PRO A 746 -8.90 -1.70 17.47
CA PRO A 746 -9.95 -2.69 17.26
C PRO A 746 -10.97 -2.72 18.40
N ILE A 747 -12.22 -3.02 18.07
CA ILE A 747 -13.33 -3.18 19.03
C ILE A 747 -13.31 -4.63 19.55
N THR A 748 -12.35 -4.92 20.42
CA THR A 748 -12.14 -6.25 20.99
C THR A 748 -13.16 -6.57 22.09
N PRO A 749 -13.32 -7.84 22.50
CA PRO A 749 -14.20 -8.23 23.62
C PRO A 749 -13.94 -7.43 24.91
N HIS A 750 -12.68 -7.14 25.21
CA HIS A 750 -12.31 -6.32 26.38
C HIS A 750 -12.78 -4.87 26.27
N VAL A 751 -12.67 -4.28 25.08
CA VAL A 751 -13.17 -2.91 24.80
C VAL A 751 -14.69 -2.87 24.88
N LEU A 752 -15.37 -3.87 24.32
CA LEU A 752 -16.83 -4.01 24.40
C LEU A 752 -17.30 -4.12 25.85
N TYR A 753 -16.69 -4.99 26.63
CA TYR A 753 -17.03 -5.18 28.06
C TYR A 753 -16.95 -3.86 28.83
N ARG A 754 -15.83 -3.17 28.72
CA ARG A 754 -15.62 -1.89 29.40
C ARG A 754 -16.68 -0.84 29.00
N ARG A 755 -16.93 -0.67 27.71
CA ARG A 755 -17.88 0.34 27.19
C ARG A 755 -19.33 -0.02 27.50
N PHE A 756 -19.71 -1.31 27.50
CA PHE A 756 -21.05 -1.75 27.87
C PHE A 756 -21.30 -1.58 29.35
N LYS A 757 -20.29 -1.83 30.19
CA LYS A 757 -20.37 -1.54 31.65
C LYS A 757 -20.53 -0.04 31.94
N GLU A 758 -19.70 0.80 31.28
CA GLU A 758 -19.79 2.26 31.35
C GLU A 758 -21.18 2.78 30.93
N ALA A 759 -21.80 2.15 29.93
CA ALA A 759 -23.11 2.48 29.42
C ALA A 759 -24.28 1.85 30.23
N GLY A 760 -24.01 1.07 31.26
CA GLY A 760 -25.02 0.39 32.07
C GLY A 760 -25.82 -0.68 31.30
N LEU A 761 -25.25 -1.27 30.29
CA LEU A 761 -25.89 -2.30 29.46
C LEU A 761 -25.64 -3.73 29.94
N ILE A 762 -24.67 -3.91 30.82
CA ILE A 762 -24.31 -5.18 31.46
C ILE A 762 -24.02 -4.95 32.93
N ASP A 763 -24.39 -5.90 33.79
CA ASP A 763 -24.08 -5.90 35.20
C ASP A 763 -22.61 -6.32 35.46
N GLU A 764 -22.15 -6.24 36.72
CA GLU A 764 -20.81 -6.63 37.16
C GLU A 764 -20.48 -8.11 36.93
#